data_a7719b96f516867f16e1fb9b72b4a811
#
_entry.id   a7719b96f516867f16e1fb9b72b4a811
#
_cell.length_a   1.000
_cell.length_b   1.000
_cell.length_c   1.000
_cell.angle_alpha   90.00
_cell.angle_beta   90.00
_cell.angle_gamma   90.00
#
_symmetry.space_group_name_H-M   'P 1'
#
loop_
_entity.id
_entity.type
_entity.pdbx_description
1 polymer ?
#
loop_
_entity_poly.entity_id
_entity_poly.type
_entity_poly.pdbx_seq_one_letter_code
_entity_poly.pdbx_strand_id
1 'polypeptide(L)'
;MATNGAQEAFAPPDVLAAVMTMRSGEQDAKKHAHEYLERFQKSKDSWATIIGILQSDAEPEATLFAAITLRGKITYDLSTQVPASELPALRSQILLLLKHFAPGPKPIRVQLCVCLAILAIQMKEWDDVLSSVVQSLSDSPESHACILDFLRVLPEEVTEGRKITLSEEDLAMRTQALLADNAGQVVQLLINYSQSSPAAAQNPQLMECITSWLREVPIGDVVRSPLMDIVFNGTTSDNCSQEASECLCTMLRETSDVDESREIIEMLFPRIISLKPQIAKAADEEDTETLKALTKVFATAAESWVVGIARQPAHFRPLVDATLECAVRDTEREVIEHTFNFWYELKLYIVLDIYIQGRLELVDVYSKLVDVLLKHLEYPKPESGNENDLFDGDREQEEKFREFRHHMGDTLKDCCEVMGVTDCLTKVLQSIQLWMSKYANQVTDTVVPHWQELEAPLFAMRALGRMVDKDESIVLPQLMPLLVQMPSHEKLRFATIMVLGRYTEWTAAHPEYLQPQFNYIVTSFQSDSKEIIRGAALAIKYFCTDCKHLLSGQVLQLQEFYDQVLDKLPDLSKEEITEGVANVVASQPTEEVYRLLKVYCDPLIQRLMTKANVATDEDGKLALADHLQLITIFVQYVVPPVNPGQENPAVKYWQEVFPILSTVLDNFLSFTPICERVCRCWRNMVISHRTAMAPLLPEMANKLAGGFNNSREGCFLWVTSAILREFSEAREHVDQATTENIYTFFEAQTTTFLRVMTELQPKELPDVIDDFFRLLIDALLYYPQKLIPSHLLRSIFEASIYALTLEQRDPLSSTLHFLRDLLSYGGDNPATSDGLPEAAASEMKN
;
A
#
# COMPACT_ATOMS: atom_id res chain seq x y z
N MET A 1 7.67 32.17 -44.38
CA MET A 1 8.71 31.48 -45.17
C MET A 1 8.59 30.00 -44.79
N ALA A 2 8.07 29.18 -45.72
CA ALA A 2 7.96 27.73 -45.50
C ALA A 2 9.37 27.14 -45.62
N THR A 3 9.90 26.62 -44.54
CA THR A 3 11.10 25.80 -44.57
C THR A 3 10.70 24.44 -45.12
N ASN A 4 11.16 24.12 -46.32
CA ASN A 4 11.14 22.77 -46.87
C ASN A 4 11.76 21.80 -45.86
N GLY A 5 10.95 20.97 -45.20
CA GLY A 5 11.42 19.86 -44.42
C GLY A 5 12.04 18.84 -45.39
N ALA A 6 13.37 18.79 -45.45
CA ALA A 6 14.05 17.64 -45.97
C ALA A 6 13.60 16.41 -45.20
N GLN A 7 13.00 15.43 -45.88
CA GLN A 7 12.58 14.16 -45.30
C GLN A 7 13.85 13.49 -44.78
N GLU A 8 13.98 13.30 -43.50
CA GLU A 8 15.11 12.68 -42.84
C GLU A 8 15.15 11.21 -43.26
N ALA A 9 16.16 10.83 -44.02
CA ALA A 9 16.29 9.46 -44.50
C ALA A 9 16.90 8.59 -43.39
N PHE A 10 16.14 7.62 -42.89
CA PHE A 10 16.59 6.66 -41.89
C PHE A 10 17.31 5.47 -42.53
N ALA A 11 18.60 5.64 -42.81
CA ALA A 11 19.39 4.55 -43.41
C ALA A 11 19.65 3.42 -42.40
N PRO A 12 19.61 2.13 -42.79
CA PRO A 12 19.85 1.01 -41.88
C PRO A 12 21.13 1.12 -41.05
N PRO A 13 22.30 1.55 -41.57
CA PRO A 13 23.50 1.71 -40.79
C PRO A 13 23.38 2.73 -39.66
N ASP A 14 22.65 3.84 -39.86
CA ASP A 14 22.47 4.90 -38.89
C ASP A 14 21.54 4.43 -37.76
N VAL A 15 20.49 3.67 -38.09
CA VAL A 15 19.59 3.04 -37.12
C VAL A 15 20.36 2.02 -36.28
N LEU A 16 21.17 1.15 -36.88
CA LEU A 16 22.02 0.19 -36.19
C LEU A 16 23.01 0.89 -35.24
N ALA A 17 23.66 1.97 -35.72
CA ALA A 17 24.56 2.77 -34.86
C ALA A 17 23.86 3.39 -33.67
N ALA A 18 22.64 3.92 -33.84
CA ALA A 18 21.85 4.48 -32.78
C ALA A 18 21.44 3.41 -31.72
N VAL A 19 21.02 2.22 -32.18
CA VAL A 19 20.71 1.08 -31.27
C VAL A 19 21.95 0.68 -30.44
N MET A 20 23.12 0.58 -31.08
CA MET A 20 24.37 0.26 -30.36
C MET A 20 24.79 1.37 -29.39
N THR A 21 24.52 2.64 -29.73
CA THR A 21 24.77 3.78 -28.83
C THR A 21 23.89 3.73 -27.59
N MET A 22 22.65 3.28 -27.70
CA MET A 22 21.77 3.07 -26.52
C MET A 22 22.35 2.07 -25.52
N ARG A 23 23.11 1.08 -25.99
CA ARG A 23 23.75 0.08 -25.14
C ARG A 23 25.00 0.59 -24.44
N SER A 24 25.92 1.19 -25.19
CA SER A 24 27.31 1.48 -24.76
C SER A 24 27.71 2.94 -24.76
N GLY A 25 26.83 3.88 -25.18
CA GLY A 25 27.13 5.29 -25.27
C GLY A 25 27.14 6.02 -23.91
N GLU A 26 27.78 7.19 -23.88
CA GLU A 26 27.65 8.16 -22.79
C GLU A 26 26.22 8.73 -22.71
N GLN A 27 25.85 9.31 -21.55
CA GLN A 27 24.46 9.69 -21.27
C GLN A 27 23.85 10.66 -22.28
N ASP A 28 24.63 11.65 -22.74
CA ASP A 28 24.18 12.61 -23.75
C ASP A 28 24.04 11.96 -25.13
N ALA A 29 24.94 11.04 -25.49
CA ALA A 29 24.85 10.27 -26.74
C ALA A 29 23.62 9.34 -26.73
N LYS A 30 23.31 8.70 -25.60
CA LYS A 30 22.11 7.89 -25.42
C LYS A 30 20.83 8.71 -25.61
N LYS A 31 20.79 9.93 -25.07
CA LYS A 31 19.64 10.82 -25.25
C LYS A 31 19.39 11.16 -26.71
N HIS A 32 20.43 11.54 -27.45
CA HIS A 32 20.31 11.84 -28.89
C HIS A 32 19.93 10.60 -29.70
N ALA A 33 20.51 9.44 -29.37
CA ALA A 33 20.16 8.18 -30.02
C ALA A 33 18.68 7.80 -29.75
N HIS A 34 18.19 8.02 -28.54
CA HIS A 34 16.79 7.79 -28.18
C HIS A 34 15.84 8.68 -29.00
N GLU A 35 16.11 10.00 -29.04
CA GLU A 35 15.31 10.95 -29.82
C GLU A 35 15.33 10.62 -31.33
N TYR A 36 16.45 10.15 -31.85
CA TYR A 36 16.56 9.70 -33.25
C TYR A 36 15.73 8.43 -33.51
N LEU A 37 15.85 7.42 -32.63
CA LEU A 37 15.11 6.16 -32.74
C LEU A 37 13.60 6.37 -32.55
N GLU A 38 13.17 7.29 -31.71
CA GLU A 38 11.75 7.64 -31.55
C GLU A 38 11.18 8.27 -32.83
N ARG A 39 11.91 9.17 -33.49
CA ARG A 39 11.52 9.74 -34.79
C ARG A 39 11.48 8.68 -35.86
N PHE A 40 12.48 7.78 -35.89
CA PHE A 40 12.52 6.63 -36.77
C PHE A 40 11.28 5.75 -36.62
N GLN A 41 10.94 5.36 -35.41
CA GLN A 41 9.78 4.51 -35.12
C GLN A 41 8.46 5.13 -35.64
N LYS A 42 8.32 6.45 -35.57
CA LYS A 42 7.12 7.16 -36.07
C LYS A 42 7.10 7.35 -37.57
N SER A 43 8.24 7.25 -38.24
CA SER A 43 8.34 7.47 -39.70
C SER A 43 7.67 6.36 -40.54
N LYS A 44 7.13 6.70 -41.70
CA LYS A 44 6.63 5.71 -42.65
C LYS A 44 7.77 4.91 -43.31
N ASP A 45 8.94 5.53 -43.48
CA ASP A 45 10.11 4.88 -44.11
C ASP A 45 10.70 3.77 -43.23
N SER A 46 10.37 3.71 -41.93
CA SER A 46 10.83 2.68 -41.00
C SER A 46 10.41 1.26 -41.40
N TRP A 47 9.30 1.06 -42.09
CA TRP A 47 8.83 -0.27 -42.49
C TRP A 47 9.88 -1.03 -43.31
N ALA A 48 10.43 -0.38 -44.38
CA ALA A 48 11.43 -1.01 -45.23
C ALA A 48 12.75 -1.27 -44.45
N THR A 49 13.17 -0.31 -43.64
CA THR A 49 14.40 -0.43 -42.85
C THR A 49 14.29 -1.55 -41.80
N ILE A 50 13.17 -1.67 -41.11
CA ILE A 50 12.91 -2.74 -40.13
C ILE A 50 12.97 -4.11 -40.78
N ILE A 51 12.28 -4.30 -41.91
CA ILE A 51 12.29 -5.58 -42.64
C ILE A 51 13.70 -5.89 -43.14
N GLY A 52 14.42 -4.88 -43.61
CA GLY A 52 15.83 -5.05 -44.04
C GLY A 52 16.76 -5.49 -42.92
N ILE A 53 16.61 -4.93 -41.72
CA ILE A 53 17.36 -5.35 -40.52
C ILE A 53 17.01 -6.79 -40.13
N LEU A 54 15.72 -7.15 -40.11
CA LEU A 54 15.28 -8.52 -39.80
C LEU A 54 15.70 -9.57 -40.81
N GLN A 55 16.00 -9.17 -42.05
CA GLN A 55 16.50 -10.05 -43.11
C GLN A 55 18.04 -10.11 -43.19
N SER A 56 18.73 -9.29 -42.41
CA SER A 56 20.20 -9.22 -42.39
C SER A 56 20.78 -10.01 -41.22
N ASP A 57 22.09 -10.30 -41.25
CA ASP A 57 22.83 -10.87 -40.12
C ASP A 57 23.18 -9.78 -39.08
N ALA A 58 22.20 -8.99 -38.65
CA ALA A 58 22.40 -7.95 -37.65
C ALA A 58 22.60 -8.54 -36.25
N GLU A 59 23.24 -7.76 -35.39
CA GLU A 59 23.42 -8.13 -33.98
C GLU A 59 22.06 -8.41 -33.28
N PRO A 60 21.98 -9.34 -32.32
CA PRO A 60 20.73 -9.76 -31.68
C PRO A 60 19.91 -8.61 -31.09
N GLU A 61 20.56 -7.60 -30.54
CA GLU A 61 19.91 -6.42 -29.97
C GLU A 61 19.24 -5.56 -31.03
N ALA A 62 19.89 -5.37 -32.17
CA ALA A 62 19.33 -4.63 -33.29
C ALA A 62 18.17 -5.38 -33.94
N THR A 63 18.28 -6.70 -34.04
CA THR A 63 17.22 -7.59 -34.52
C THR A 63 16.00 -7.56 -33.58
N LEU A 64 16.23 -7.62 -32.28
CA LEU A 64 15.15 -7.49 -31.30
C LEU A 64 14.49 -6.11 -31.33
N PHE A 65 15.28 -5.03 -31.42
CA PHE A 65 14.76 -3.68 -31.60
C PHE A 65 13.88 -3.56 -32.84
N ALA A 66 14.33 -4.14 -33.97
CA ALA A 66 13.55 -4.16 -35.18
C ALA A 66 12.24 -4.93 -35.03
N ALA A 67 12.25 -6.08 -34.35
CA ALA A 67 11.05 -6.88 -34.10
C ALA A 67 10.04 -6.14 -33.18
N ILE A 68 10.52 -5.49 -32.11
CA ILE A 68 9.69 -4.66 -31.23
C ILE A 68 9.12 -3.46 -31.98
N THR A 69 9.91 -2.81 -32.84
CA THR A 69 9.46 -1.68 -33.64
C THR A 69 8.41 -2.13 -34.66
N LEU A 70 8.57 -3.29 -35.31
CA LEU A 70 7.57 -3.86 -36.23
C LEU A 70 6.24 -4.11 -35.49
N ARG A 71 6.30 -4.68 -34.29
CA ARG A 71 5.11 -4.86 -33.45
C ARG A 71 4.41 -3.52 -33.17
N GLY A 72 5.16 -2.49 -32.75
CA GLY A 72 4.61 -1.15 -32.52
C GLY A 72 3.94 -0.56 -33.75
N LYS A 73 4.58 -0.71 -34.93
CA LYS A 73 4.05 -0.26 -36.21
C LYS A 73 2.75 -0.98 -36.58
N ILE A 74 2.69 -2.30 -36.42
CA ILE A 74 1.49 -3.08 -36.73
C ILE A 74 0.35 -2.73 -35.74
N THR A 75 0.68 -2.48 -34.48
CA THR A 75 -0.31 -2.13 -33.48
C THR A 75 -0.93 -0.75 -33.73
N TYR A 76 -0.12 0.27 -34.00
CA TYR A 76 -0.56 1.67 -33.98
C TYR A 76 -0.64 2.36 -35.34
N ASP A 77 0.18 1.95 -36.30
CA ASP A 77 0.35 2.66 -37.54
C ASP A 77 -0.20 1.91 -38.77
N LEU A 78 -0.59 0.64 -38.64
CA LEU A 78 -0.97 -0.22 -39.73
C LEU A 78 -2.07 0.41 -40.60
N SER A 79 -3.18 0.81 -39.98
CA SER A 79 -4.34 1.36 -40.71
C SER A 79 -4.08 2.70 -41.40
N THR A 80 -3.09 3.47 -40.94
CA THR A 80 -2.76 4.81 -41.47
C THR A 80 -1.62 4.78 -42.47
N GLN A 81 -0.72 3.81 -42.41
CA GLN A 81 0.51 3.78 -43.16
C GLN A 81 0.59 2.68 -44.23
N VAL A 82 -0.20 1.57 -44.05
CA VAL A 82 -0.18 0.42 -44.98
C VAL A 82 -1.56 0.26 -45.65
N PRO A 83 -1.63 0.30 -47.00
CA PRO A 83 -2.87 0.04 -47.73
C PRO A 83 -3.38 -1.39 -47.52
N ALA A 84 -4.69 -1.59 -47.43
CA ALA A 84 -5.30 -2.90 -47.25
C ALA A 84 -4.84 -3.93 -48.32
N SER A 85 -4.57 -3.49 -49.53
CA SER A 85 -4.06 -4.35 -50.63
C SER A 85 -2.66 -4.93 -50.35
N GLU A 86 -1.87 -4.31 -49.46
CA GLU A 86 -0.51 -4.74 -49.11
C GLU A 86 -0.45 -5.66 -47.89
N LEU A 87 -1.52 -5.78 -47.10
CA LEU A 87 -1.58 -6.61 -45.88
C LEU A 87 -1.27 -8.09 -46.16
N PRO A 88 -1.74 -8.74 -47.28
CA PRO A 88 -1.37 -10.12 -47.59
C PRO A 88 0.14 -10.30 -47.83
N ALA A 89 0.80 -9.29 -48.43
CA ALA A 89 2.25 -9.31 -48.64
C ALA A 89 3.00 -9.18 -47.32
N LEU A 90 2.57 -8.28 -46.43
CA LEU A 90 3.13 -8.12 -45.10
C LEU A 90 2.99 -9.42 -44.29
N ARG A 91 1.81 -10.05 -44.30
CA ARG A 91 1.59 -11.36 -43.67
C ARG A 91 2.60 -12.40 -44.14
N SER A 92 2.79 -12.51 -45.45
CA SER A 92 3.72 -13.46 -46.04
C SER A 92 5.17 -13.18 -45.63
N GLN A 93 5.55 -11.91 -45.53
CA GLN A 93 6.88 -11.51 -45.04
C GLN A 93 7.09 -11.90 -43.59
N ILE A 94 6.11 -11.68 -42.72
CA ILE A 94 6.21 -12.06 -41.28
C ILE A 94 6.34 -13.59 -41.14
N LEU A 95 5.58 -14.37 -41.91
CA LEU A 95 5.68 -15.83 -41.93
C LEU A 95 7.08 -16.32 -42.40
N LEU A 96 7.66 -15.66 -43.44
CA LEU A 96 9.03 -15.96 -43.85
C LEU A 96 10.07 -15.59 -42.78
N LEU A 97 9.89 -14.47 -42.09
CA LEU A 97 10.74 -14.07 -40.98
C LEU A 97 10.63 -15.08 -39.80
N LEU A 98 9.44 -15.54 -39.47
CA LEU A 98 9.24 -16.59 -38.45
C LEU A 98 9.97 -17.88 -38.83
N LYS A 99 9.93 -18.32 -40.07
CA LYS A 99 10.73 -19.47 -40.56
C LYS A 99 12.23 -19.24 -40.40
N HIS A 100 12.69 -18.03 -40.72
CA HIS A 100 14.11 -17.67 -40.60
C HIS A 100 14.57 -17.69 -39.12
N PHE A 101 13.74 -17.17 -38.23
CA PHE A 101 14.05 -17.11 -36.79
C PHE A 101 13.59 -18.35 -35.99
N ALA A 102 13.08 -19.39 -36.64
CA ALA A 102 12.65 -20.60 -35.93
C ALA A 102 13.73 -21.25 -35.05
N PRO A 103 14.98 -21.39 -35.49
CA PRO A 103 16.11 -21.85 -34.64
C PRO A 103 16.71 -20.74 -33.77
N GLY A 104 16.24 -19.49 -33.92
CA GLY A 104 16.84 -18.31 -33.30
C GLY A 104 16.35 -18.02 -31.88
N PRO A 105 16.74 -16.86 -31.33
CA PRO A 105 16.38 -16.45 -29.95
C PRO A 105 14.86 -16.35 -29.73
N LYS A 106 14.34 -16.99 -28.65
CA LYS A 106 12.90 -16.96 -28.26
C LYS A 106 12.31 -15.52 -28.24
N PRO A 107 12.99 -14.48 -27.71
CA PRO A 107 12.41 -13.12 -27.67
C PRO A 107 12.05 -12.56 -29.05
N ILE A 108 12.88 -12.75 -30.07
CA ILE A 108 12.62 -12.27 -31.45
C ILE A 108 11.43 -13.01 -32.04
N ARG A 109 11.44 -14.34 -31.93
CA ARG A 109 10.36 -15.21 -32.43
C ARG A 109 9.01 -14.84 -31.79
N VAL A 110 8.97 -14.62 -30.48
CA VAL A 110 7.75 -14.18 -29.80
C VAL A 110 7.25 -12.83 -30.32
N GLN A 111 8.14 -11.83 -30.52
CA GLN A 111 7.70 -10.53 -31.07
C GLN A 111 7.10 -10.68 -32.48
N LEU A 112 7.64 -11.56 -33.31
CA LEU A 112 7.10 -11.82 -34.65
C LEU A 112 5.75 -12.56 -34.59
N CYS A 113 5.57 -13.47 -33.60
CA CYS A 113 4.27 -14.12 -33.35
C CYS A 113 3.23 -13.09 -32.89
N VAL A 114 3.60 -12.14 -32.01
CA VAL A 114 2.75 -11.01 -31.64
C VAL A 114 2.37 -10.16 -32.85
N CYS A 115 3.33 -9.84 -33.74
CA CYS A 115 3.06 -9.14 -34.99
C CYS A 115 2.00 -9.86 -35.85
N LEU A 116 2.14 -11.17 -35.95
CA LEU A 116 1.23 -12.00 -36.74
C LEU A 116 -0.16 -12.08 -36.10
N ALA A 117 -0.24 -12.21 -34.75
CA ALA A 117 -1.50 -12.24 -34.04
C ALA A 117 -2.26 -10.91 -34.18
N ILE A 118 -1.59 -9.76 -33.95
CA ILE A 118 -2.20 -8.43 -34.11
C ILE A 118 -2.66 -8.22 -35.57
N LEU A 119 -1.86 -8.66 -36.53
CA LEU A 119 -2.24 -8.60 -37.94
C LEU A 119 -3.46 -9.44 -38.26
N ALA A 120 -3.54 -10.66 -37.68
CA ALA A 120 -4.70 -11.54 -37.80
C ALA A 120 -5.97 -10.89 -37.25
N ILE A 121 -5.89 -10.15 -36.11
CA ILE A 121 -7.03 -9.42 -35.58
C ILE A 121 -7.50 -8.32 -36.52
N GLN A 122 -6.56 -7.58 -37.17
CA GLN A 122 -6.88 -6.42 -38.03
C GLN A 122 -7.28 -6.81 -39.46
N MET A 123 -6.86 -7.96 -39.97
CA MET A 123 -7.20 -8.46 -41.30
C MET A 123 -8.51 -9.24 -41.30
N LYS A 124 -9.63 -8.56 -41.55
CA LYS A 124 -10.97 -9.20 -41.59
C LYS A 124 -11.11 -10.30 -42.64
N GLU A 125 -10.45 -10.13 -43.81
CA GLU A 125 -10.50 -11.06 -44.91
C GLU A 125 -9.59 -12.29 -44.76
N TRP A 126 -8.89 -12.41 -43.61
CA TRP A 126 -8.05 -13.58 -43.34
C TRP A 126 -8.83 -14.59 -42.47
N ASP A 127 -9.68 -15.41 -43.09
CA ASP A 127 -10.58 -16.34 -42.42
C ASP A 127 -9.89 -17.60 -41.91
N ASP A 128 -8.87 -18.10 -42.66
CA ASP A 128 -8.16 -19.35 -42.37
C ASP A 128 -6.85 -19.14 -41.57
N VAL A 129 -6.84 -18.24 -40.60
CA VAL A 129 -5.63 -17.82 -39.86
C VAL A 129 -4.88 -19.02 -39.32
N LEU A 130 -5.51 -19.85 -38.48
CA LEU A 130 -4.87 -20.98 -37.86
C LEU A 130 -4.31 -21.98 -38.82
N SER A 131 -5.16 -22.42 -39.81
CA SER A 131 -4.77 -23.40 -40.79
C SER A 131 -3.62 -22.92 -41.69
N SER A 132 -3.66 -21.65 -42.11
CA SER A 132 -2.62 -21.07 -42.95
C SER A 132 -1.28 -20.91 -42.21
N VAL A 133 -1.30 -20.52 -40.92
CA VAL A 133 -0.08 -20.41 -40.10
C VAL A 133 0.52 -21.79 -39.85
N VAL A 134 -0.29 -22.77 -39.45
CA VAL A 134 0.17 -24.16 -39.21
C VAL A 134 0.74 -24.75 -40.52
N GLN A 135 0.04 -24.62 -41.63
CA GLN A 135 0.53 -25.13 -42.92
C GLN A 135 1.84 -24.46 -43.33
N SER A 136 1.97 -23.15 -43.12
CA SER A 136 3.18 -22.41 -43.43
C SER A 136 4.38 -22.79 -42.60
N LEU A 137 4.20 -23.22 -41.35
CA LEU A 137 5.26 -23.48 -40.37
C LEU A 137 5.47 -24.99 -40.06
N SER A 138 4.79 -25.90 -40.78
CA SER A 138 4.88 -27.35 -40.55
C SER A 138 6.06 -28.03 -41.23
N ASP A 139 6.85 -27.30 -42.02
CA ASP A 139 7.89 -27.90 -42.88
C ASP A 139 9.12 -28.43 -42.14
N SER A 140 9.34 -28.00 -40.88
CA SER A 140 10.51 -28.44 -40.08
C SER A 140 10.19 -28.54 -38.58
N PRO A 141 10.88 -29.41 -37.87
CA PRO A 141 10.69 -29.54 -36.42
C PRO A 141 10.97 -28.24 -35.66
N GLU A 142 11.93 -27.43 -36.08
CA GLU A 142 12.28 -26.15 -35.48
C GLU A 142 11.13 -25.15 -35.59
N SER A 143 10.36 -25.23 -36.65
CA SER A 143 9.18 -24.35 -36.87
C SER A 143 8.00 -24.70 -36.00
N HIS A 144 7.96 -25.87 -35.39
CA HIS A 144 6.92 -26.22 -34.42
C HIS A 144 6.93 -25.30 -33.19
N ALA A 145 8.10 -24.84 -32.74
CA ALA A 145 8.21 -23.85 -31.67
C ALA A 145 7.52 -22.52 -32.03
N CYS A 146 7.56 -22.12 -33.34
CA CYS A 146 6.85 -20.93 -33.81
C CYS A 146 5.33 -21.12 -33.79
N ILE A 147 4.85 -22.33 -34.09
CA ILE A 147 3.40 -22.65 -34.02
C ILE A 147 2.94 -22.53 -32.55
N LEU A 148 3.68 -23.14 -31.62
CA LEU A 148 3.34 -23.07 -30.20
C LEU A 148 3.40 -21.63 -29.67
N ASP A 149 4.44 -20.85 -30.00
CA ASP A 149 4.52 -19.44 -29.61
C ASP A 149 3.37 -18.62 -30.20
N PHE A 150 2.95 -18.86 -31.45
CA PHE A 150 1.82 -18.20 -32.06
C PHE A 150 0.50 -18.57 -31.39
N LEU A 151 0.27 -19.85 -31.13
CA LEU A 151 -0.92 -20.34 -30.44
C LEU A 151 -1.02 -19.75 -29.03
N ARG A 152 0.07 -19.65 -28.30
CA ARG A 152 0.10 -19.04 -26.97
C ARG A 152 -0.27 -17.56 -27.01
N VAL A 153 0.34 -16.82 -27.96
CA VAL A 153 0.21 -15.37 -28.03
C VAL A 153 -1.17 -14.93 -28.54
N LEU A 154 -1.80 -15.73 -29.40
CA LEU A 154 -3.04 -15.30 -30.07
C LEU A 154 -4.17 -14.96 -29.10
N PRO A 155 -4.53 -15.77 -28.10
CA PRO A 155 -5.54 -15.40 -27.10
C PRO A 155 -5.14 -14.19 -26.25
N GLU A 156 -3.86 -14.10 -25.89
CA GLU A 156 -3.34 -12.99 -25.08
C GLU A 156 -3.55 -11.66 -25.81
N GLU A 157 -3.17 -11.58 -27.10
CA GLU A 157 -3.29 -10.35 -27.88
C GLU A 157 -4.74 -9.97 -28.20
N VAL A 158 -5.62 -10.96 -28.37
CA VAL A 158 -7.05 -10.73 -28.64
C VAL A 158 -7.74 -10.16 -27.38
N THR A 159 -7.37 -10.61 -26.18
CA THR A 159 -8.01 -10.22 -24.91
C THR A 159 -7.42 -8.95 -24.28
N GLU A 160 -6.19 -8.54 -24.59
CA GLU A 160 -5.51 -7.37 -24.02
C GLU A 160 -6.17 -6.01 -24.35
N GLY A 161 -7.21 -5.97 -25.19
CA GLY A 161 -8.00 -4.76 -25.46
C GLY A 161 -7.21 -3.55 -25.96
N ARG A 162 -6.11 -3.78 -26.71
CA ARG A 162 -5.29 -2.70 -27.28
C ARG A 162 -6.14 -1.84 -28.20
N LYS A 163 -5.77 -0.56 -28.38
CA LYS A 163 -6.42 0.38 -29.30
C LYS A 163 -6.27 -0.10 -30.75
N ILE A 164 -7.15 -0.99 -31.17
CA ILE A 164 -7.29 -1.49 -32.54
C ILE A 164 -8.35 -0.62 -33.22
N THR A 165 -8.14 -0.29 -34.51
CA THR A 165 -9.03 0.57 -35.30
C THR A 165 -10.31 -0.12 -35.77
N LEU A 166 -10.73 -1.24 -35.15
CA LEU A 166 -11.98 -1.92 -35.43
C LEU A 166 -13.12 -1.38 -34.58
N SER A 167 -14.36 -1.46 -35.12
CA SER A 167 -15.56 -1.24 -34.29
C SER A 167 -15.68 -2.33 -33.25
N GLU A 168 -16.39 -2.06 -32.13
CA GLU A 168 -16.65 -3.08 -31.09
C GLU A 168 -17.31 -4.34 -31.64
N GLU A 169 -18.25 -4.17 -32.57
CA GLU A 169 -18.93 -5.27 -33.24
C GLU A 169 -17.99 -6.11 -34.10
N ASP A 170 -17.17 -5.45 -34.93
CA ASP A 170 -16.17 -6.14 -35.75
C ASP A 170 -15.13 -6.87 -34.91
N LEU A 171 -14.69 -6.27 -33.79
CA LEU A 171 -13.74 -6.86 -32.88
C LEU A 171 -14.35 -8.09 -32.22
N ALA A 172 -15.60 -8.02 -31.73
CA ALA A 172 -16.30 -9.16 -31.13
C ALA A 172 -16.44 -10.32 -32.12
N MET A 173 -16.87 -10.04 -33.36
CA MET A 173 -16.96 -11.07 -34.43
C MET A 173 -15.58 -11.67 -34.73
N ARG A 174 -14.54 -10.85 -34.77
CA ARG A 174 -13.18 -11.32 -35.06
C ARG A 174 -12.61 -12.17 -33.91
N THR A 175 -12.86 -11.77 -32.66
CA THR A 175 -12.52 -12.55 -31.46
C THR A 175 -13.17 -13.92 -31.50
N GLN A 176 -14.47 -13.97 -31.78
CA GLN A 176 -15.21 -15.24 -31.92
C GLN A 176 -14.57 -16.14 -32.99
N ALA A 177 -14.31 -15.60 -34.17
CA ALA A 177 -13.74 -16.36 -35.32
C ALA A 177 -12.29 -16.82 -35.07
N LEU A 178 -11.48 -16.04 -34.35
CA LEU A 178 -10.07 -16.39 -34.04
C LEU A 178 -9.94 -17.37 -32.87
N LEU A 179 -10.78 -17.28 -31.87
CA LEU A 179 -10.66 -18.03 -30.61
C LEU A 179 -11.73 -19.15 -30.51
N ALA A 180 -12.97 -18.80 -30.23
CA ALA A 180 -13.99 -19.79 -29.90
C ALA A 180 -14.25 -20.80 -31.04
N ASP A 181 -14.31 -20.33 -32.28
CA ASP A 181 -14.55 -21.18 -33.45
C ASP A 181 -13.38 -22.14 -33.75
N ASN A 182 -12.17 -21.81 -33.29
CA ASN A 182 -10.95 -22.61 -33.45
C ASN A 182 -10.57 -23.45 -32.22
N ALA A 183 -11.25 -23.29 -31.10
CA ALA A 183 -10.86 -23.91 -29.81
C ALA A 183 -10.69 -25.44 -29.94
N GLY A 184 -11.64 -26.14 -30.55
CA GLY A 184 -11.56 -27.59 -30.76
C GLY A 184 -10.40 -28.02 -31.66
N GLN A 185 -10.09 -27.24 -32.70
CA GLN A 185 -8.95 -27.51 -33.59
C GLN A 185 -7.62 -27.33 -32.86
N VAL A 186 -7.50 -26.33 -32.01
CA VAL A 186 -6.29 -26.08 -31.21
C VAL A 186 -6.08 -27.23 -30.21
N VAL A 187 -7.10 -27.66 -29.49
CA VAL A 187 -6.99 -28.82 -28.59
C VAL A 187 -6.48 -30.05 -29.34
N GLN A 188 -7.02 -30.33 -30.53
CA GLN A 188 -6.56 -31.48 -31.32
C GLN A 188 -5.11 -31.31 -31.80
N LEU A 189 -4.67 -30.11 -32.19
CA LEU A 189 -3.28 -29.81 -32.55
C LEU A 189 -2.35 -30.05 -31.39
N LEU A 190 -2.71 -29.59 -30.17
CA LEU A 190 -1.88 -29.77 -28.97
C LEU A 190 -1.79 -31.24 -28.56
N ILE A 191 -2.91 -32.03 -28.69
CA ILE A 191 -2.90 -33.47 -28.48
C ILE A 191 -1.95 -34.16 -29.46
N ASN A 192 -2.05 -33.87 -30.76
CA ASN A 192 -1.23 -34.47 -31.81
C ASN A 192 0.27 -34.11 -31.58
N TYR A 193 0.56 -32.87 -31.23
CA TYR A 193 1.92 -32.44 -30.89
C TYR A 193 2.45 -33.22 -29.69
N SER A 194 1.71 -33.30 -28.59
CA SER A 194 2.12 -33.99 -27.38
C SER A 194 2.43 -35.49 -27.60
N GLN A 195 1.74 -36.12 -28.55
CA GLN A 195 1.93 -37.52 -28.89
C GLN A 195 3.09 -37.77 -29.87
N SER A 196 3.66 -36.73 -30.45
CA SER A 196 4.73 -36.85 -31.45
C SER A 196 6.03 -37.41 -30.92
N SER A 197 6.35 -37.09 -29.65
CA SER A 197 7.53 -37.64 -28.93
C SER A 197 7.39 -37.46 -27.41
N PRO A 198 8.13 -38.26 -26.61
CA PRO A 198 8.18 -38.02 -25.17
C PRO A 198 8.69 -36.61 -24.77
N ALA A 199 9.61 -36.05 -25.54
CA ALA A 199 10.12 -34.70 -25.34
C ALA A 199 9.05 -33.62 -25.64
N ALA A 200 8.17 -33.86 -26.61
CA ALA A 200 7.06 -32.96 -26.91
C ALA A 200 6.05 -32.90 -25.75
N ALA A 201 5.79 -34.03 -25.10
CA ALA A 201 4.91 -34.09 -23.93
C ALA A 201 5.46 -33.33 -22.69
N GLN A 202 6.78 -33.14 -22.61
CA GLN A 202 7.45 -32.42 -21.51
C GLN A 202 7.93 -31.03 -21.92
N ASN A 203 7.39 -30.49 -23.05
CA ASN A 203 7.79 -29.18 -23.53
C ASN A 203 7.07 -28.06 -22.74
N PRO A 204 7.79 -27.14 -22.07
CA PRO A 204 7.19 -26.00 -21.39
C PRO A 204 6.24 -25.16 -22.25
N GLN A 205 6.59 -24.95 -23.55
CA GLN A 205 5.73 -24.21 -24.49
C GLN A 205 4.38 -24.86 -24.71
N LEU A 206 4.29 -26.19 -24.64
CA LEU A 206 2.99 -26.90 -24.71
C LEU A 206 2.13 -26.52 -23.50
N MET A 207 2.69 -26.49 -22.30
CA MET A 207 1.98 -26.10 -21.08
C MET A 207 1.50 -24.63 -21.16
N GLU A 208 2.40 -23.73 -21.59
CA GLU A 208 2.07 -22.32 -21.85
C GLU A 208 0.90 -22.19 -22.85
N CYS A 209 0.87 -22.98 -23.92
CA CYS A 209 -0.22 -22.98 -24.90
C CYS A 209 -1.54 -23.46 -24.31
N ILE A 210 -1.52 -24.56 -23.57
CA ILE A 210 -2.74 -25.09 -22.91
C ILE A 210 -3.30 -24.00 -21.99
N THR A 211 -2.45 -23.39 -21.17
CA THR A 211 -2.81 -22.32 -20.21
C THR A 211 -3.50 -21.14 -20.91
N SER A 212 -2.91 -20.68 -22.01
CA SER A 212 -3.42 -19.53 -22.79
C SER A 212 -4.81 -19.77 -23.39
N TRP A 213 -5.14 -21.02 -23.74
CA TRP A 213 -6.42 -21.38 -24.35
C TRP A 213 -7.50 -21.83 -23.37
N LEU A 214 -7.20 -21.96 -22.06
CA LEU A 214 -8.18 -22.45 -21.07
C LEU A 214 -9.44 -21.60 -20.95
N ARG A 215 -9.36 -20.30 -21.25
CA ARG A 215 -10.52 -19.40 -21.23
C ARG A 215 -11.43 -19.58 -22.47
N GLU A 216 -10.90 -20.12 -23.54
CA GLU A 216 -11.56 -20.23 -24.82
C GLU A 216 -12.07 -21.66 -25.08
N VAL A 217 -11.52 -22.64 -24.39
CA VAL A 217 -11.86 -24.04 -24.47
C VAL A 217 -12.69 -24.44 -23.25
N PRO A 218 -13.85 -25.09 -23.40
CA PRO A 218 -14.58 -25.63 -22.24
C PRO A 218 -13.66 -26.52 -21.42
N ILE A 219 -13.50 -26.20 -20.15
CA ILE A 219 -12.58 -26.92 -19.25
C ILE A 219 -12.81 -28.44 -19.25
N GLY A 220 -14.06 -28.87 -19.37
CA GLY A 220 -14.42 -30.28 -19.51
C GLY A 220 -13.79 -31.01 -20.69
N ASP A 221 -13.55 -30.34 -21.81
CA ASP A 221 -12.94 -30.93 -22.99
C ASP A 221 -11.42 -31.15 -22.76
N VAL A 222 -10.76 -30.27 -22.06
CA VAL A 222 -9.35 -30.44 -21.68
C VAL A 222 -9.22 -31.55 -20.63
N VAL A 223 -10.05 -31.53 -19.58
CA VAL A 223 -10.00 -32.53 -18.48
C VAL A 223 -10.27 -33.95 -18.94
N ARG A 224 -11.13 -34.13 -19.96
CA ARG A 224 -11.43 -35.44 -20.55
C ARG A 224 -10.43 -35.86 -21.65
N SER A 225 -9.54 -34.97 -22.07
CA SER A 225 -8.55 -35.22 -23.11
C SER A 225 -7.24 -35.81 -22.54
N PRO A 226 -6.40 -36.41 -23.43
CA PRO A 226 -5.05 -36.85 -23.05
C PRO A 226 -4.15 -35.73 -22.49
N LEU A 227 -4.43 -34.43 -22.77
CA LEU A 227 -3.66 -33.31 -22.26
C LEU A 227 -3.66 -33.27 -20.74
N MET A 228 -4.74 -33.72 -20.10
CA MET A 228 -4.81 -33.77 -18.65
C MET A 228 -3.73 -34.64 -18.01
N ASP A 229 -3.48 -35.84 -18.57
CA ASP A 229 -2.39 -36.71 -18.09
C ASP A 229 -1.02 -36.08 -18.30
N ILE A 230 -0.85 -35.36 -19.41
CA ILE A 230 0.40 -34.68 -19.74
C ILE A 230 0.65 -33.55 -18.74
N VAL A 231 -0.34 -32.73 -18.43
CA VAL A 231 -0.21 -31.65 -17.41
C VAL A 231 0.12 -32.23 -16.04
N PHE A 232 -0.60 -33.28 -15.58
CA PHE A 232 -0.30 -33.90 -14.28
C PHE A 232 1.11 -34.51 -14.23
N ASN A 233 1.53 -35.22 -15.26
CA ASN A 233 2.88 -35.76 -15.31
C ASN A 233 3.95 -34.67 -15.39
N GLY A 234 3.62 -33.53 -16.01
CA GLY A 234 4.46 -32.37 -16.11
C GLY A 234 4.78 -31.73 -14.75
N THR A 235 3.85 -31.77 -13.79
CA THR A 235 4.04 -31.12 -12.46
C THR A 235 5.21 -31.71 -11.65
N THR A 236 5.66 -32.91 -11.98
CA THR A 236 6.79 -33.61 -11.35
C THR A 236 7.97 -33.83 -12.29
N SER A 237 7.99 -33.16 -13.43
CA SER A 237 9.05 -33.23 -14.43
C SER A 237 10.05 -32.09 -14.25
N ASP A 238 11.35 -32.41 -14.20
CA ASP A 238 12.44 -31.41 -14.09
C ASP A 238 12.40 -30.35 -15.21
N ASN A 239 11.78 -30.65 -16.36
CA ASN A 239 11.80 -29.80 -17.53
C ASN A 239 10.64 -28.77 -17.61
N CYS A 240 9.48 -29.04 -16.98
CA CYS A 240 8.28 -28.23 -17.15
C CYS A 240 7.37 -28.19 -15.91
N SER A 241 7.91 -28.49 -14.72
CA SER A 241 7.13 -28.54 -13.47
C SER A 241 6.44 -27.20 -13.15
N GLN A 242 7.12 -26.11 -13.39
CA GLN A 242 6.59 -24.76 -13.14
C GLN A 242 5.42 -24.43 -14.08
N GLU A 243 5.60 -24.60 -15.41
CA GLU A 243 4.57 -24.30 -16.40
C GLU A 243 3.38 -25.27 -16.31
N ALA A 244 3.64 -26.54 -16.00
CA ALA A 244 2.58 -27.52 -15.79
C ALA A 244 1.75 -27.21 -14.54
N SER A 245 2.39 -26.78 -13.46
CA SER A 245 1.73 -26.37 -12.22
C SER A 245 0.90 -25.10 -12.42
N GLU A 246 1.43 -24.11 -13.16
CA GLU A 246 0.66 -22.90 -13.50
C GLU A 246 -0.53 -23.22 -14.40
N CYS A 247 -0.35 -24.10 -15.37
CA CYS A 247 -1.43 -24.62 -16.21
C CYS A 247 -2.53 -25.27 -15.35
N LEU A 248 -2.15 -26.14 -14.41
CA LEU A 248 -3.07 -26.79 -13.51
C LEU A 248 -3.78 -25.79 -12.59
N CYS A 249 -3.05 -24.80 -12.05
CA CYS A 249 -3.64 -23.72 -11.27
C CYS A 249 -4.68 -22.93 -12.08
N THR A 250 -4.40 -22.65 -13.34
CA THR A 250 -5.37 -21.95 -14.21
C THR A 250 -6.60 -22.82 -14.45
N MET A 251 -6.44 -24.12 -14.70
CA MET A 251 -7.57 -25.07 -14.81
C MET A 251 -8.44 -25.07 -13.54
N LEU A 252 -7.80 -25.03 -12.37
CA LEU A 252 -8.51 -25.02 -11.09
C LEU A 252 -9.31 -23.72 -10.89
N ARG A 253 -8.75 -22.56 -11.25
CA ARG A 253 -9.46 -21.28 -11.20
C ARG A 253 -10.72 -21.26 -12.09
N GLU A 254 -10.67 -21.90 -13.25
CA GLU A 254 -11.83 -22.04 -14.14
C GLU A 254 -12.95 -22.94 -13.54
N THR A 255 -12.69 -23.64 -12.44
CA THR A 255 -13.68 -24.43 -11.70
C THR A 255 -14.15 -23.78 -10.40
N SER A 256 -13.92 -22.47 -10.21
CA SER A 256 -14.27 -21.74 -8.98
C SER A 256 -15.78 -21.65 -8.71
N ASP A 257 -16.62 -21.70 -9.75
CA ASP A 257 -18.04 -21.95 -9.56
C ASP A 257 -18.26 -23.45 -9.29
N VAL A 258 -18.33 -23.78 -7.98
CA VAL A 258 -18.43 -25.18 -7.51
C VAL A 258 -19.74 -25.86 -7.95
N ASP A 259 -20.81 -25.11 -8.08
CA ASP A 259 -22.14 -25.67 -8.44
C ASP A 259 -22.16 -25.98 -9.94
N GLU A 260 -21.66 -25.14 -10.81
CA GLU A 260 -21.54 -25.36 -12.25
C GLU A 260 -20.47 -26.40 -12.60
N SER A 261 -19.36 -26.41 -11.87
CA SER A 261 -18.16 -27.22 -12.16
C SER A 261 -18.14 -28.57 -11.42
N ARG A 262 -19.22 -28.98 -10.77
CA ARG A 262 -19.25 -30.14 -9.86
C ARG A 262 -18.70 -31.43 -10.50
N GLU A 263 -19.11 -31.77 -11.72
CA GLU A 263 -18.62 -32.97 -12.42
C GLU A 263 -17.12 -32.93 -12.67
N ILE A 264 -16.61 -31.75 -13.03
CA ILE A 264 -15.18 -31.51 -13.31
C ILE A 264 -14.37 -31.61 -12.00
N ILE A 265 -14.88 -31.04 -10.93
CA ILE A 265 -14.27 -31.13 -9.60
C ILE A 265 -14.17 -32.59 -9.15
N GLU A 266 -15.24 -33.38 -9.34
CA GLU A 266 -15.22 -34.81 -9.00
C GLU A 266 -14.17 -35.61 -9.81
N MET A 267 -13.82 -35.16 -11.02
CA MET A 267 -12.76 -35.76 -11.83
C MET A 267 -11.36 -35.28 -11.40
N LEU A 268 -11.22 -33.98 -11.06
CA LEU A 268 -9.92 -33.35 -10.70
C LEU A 268 -9.50 -33.72 -9.28
N PHE A 269 -10.42 -33.72 -8.33
CA PHE A 269 -10.11 -33.88 -6.90
C PHE A 269 -9.26 -35.13 -6.57
N PRO A 270 -9.59 -36.37 -7.03
CA PRO A 270 -8.77 -37.54 -6.78
C PRO A 270 -7.36 -37.42 -7.37
N ARG A 271 -7.24 -36.74 -8.52
CA ARG A 271 -5.95 -36.51 -9.18
C ARG A 271 -5.08 -35.54 -8.41
N ILE A 272 -5.65 -34.42 -7.95
CA ILE A 272 -4.96 -33.48 -7.09
C ILE A 272 -4.45 -34.19 -5.82
N ILE A 273 -5.32 -34.94 -5.15
CA ILE A 273 -4.92 -35.67 -3.93
C ILE A 273 -3.83 -36.72 -4.21
N SER A 274 -3.79 -37.28 -5.43
CA SER A 274 -2.70 -38.21 -5.79
C SER A 274 -1.30 -37.58 -5.81
N LEU A 275 -1.19 -36.26 -5.88
CA LEU A 275 0.08 -35.53 -5.77
C LEU A 275 0.57 -35.41 -4.33
N LYS A 276 -0.25 -35.64 -3.31
CA LYS A 276 0.10 -35.44 -1.89
C LYS A 276 1.40 -36.17 -1.48
N PRO A 277 1.68 -37.43 -1.88
CA PRO A 277 2.96 -38.09 -1.52
C PRO A 277 4.20 -37.35 -2.03
N GLN A 278 4.08 -36.55 -3.08
CA GLN A 278 5.18 -35.77 -3.64
C GLN A 278 5.62 -34.63 -2.73
N ILE A 279 4.71 -34.12 -1.86
CA ILE A 279 5.04 -33.06 -0.88
C ILE A 279 6.17 -33.55 0.04
N ALA A 280 5.98 -34.74 0.65
CA ALA A 280 6.99 -35.29 1.54
C ALA A 280 8.30 -35.59 0.80
N LYS A 281 8.19 -36.14 -0.43
CA LYS A 281 9.37 -36.45 -1.26
C LYS A 281 10.16 -35.19 -1.59
N ALA A 282 9.52 -34.13 -2.09
CA ALA A 282 10.17 -32.87 -2.44
C ALA A 282 10.84 -32.23 -1.21
N ALA A 283 10.17 -32.24 -0.05
CA ALA A 283 10.72 -31.74 1.19
C ALA A 283 11.94 -32.56 1.69
N ASP A 284 11.86 -33.90 1.62
CA ASP A 284 12.96 -34.79 2.05
C ASP A 284 14.19 -34.73 1.10
N GLU A 285 13.97 -34.38 -0.18
CA GLU A 285 14.99 -34.16 -1.20
C GLU A 285 15.53 -32.71 -1.24
N GLU A 286 14.99 -31.81 -0.38
CA GLU A 286 15.29 -30.37 -0.34
C GLU A 286 15.02 -29.66 -1.69
N ASP A 287 14.04 -30.18 -2.46
CA ASP A 287 13.60 -29.60 -3.74
C ASP A 287 12.54 -28.53 -3.50
N THR A 288 13.00 -27.32 -3.19
CA THR A 288 12.15 -26.17 -2.87
C THR A 288 11.29 -25.75 -4.05
N GLU A 289 11.77 -25.85 -5.29
CA GLU A 289 11.00 -25.44 -6.48
C GLU A 289 9.82 -26.39 -6.73
N THR A 290 10.01 -27.69 -6.63
CA THR A 290 8.91 -28.66 -6.70
C THR A 290 7.92 -28.49 -5.54
N LEU A 291 8.43 -28.25 -4.32
CA LEU A 291 7.56 -27.98 -3.17
C LEU A 291 6.71 -26.73 -3.35
N LYS A 292 7.28 -25.63 -3.88
CA LYS A 292 6.53 -24.41 -4.26
C LYS A 292 5.46 -24.71 -5.31
N ALA A 293 5.82 -25.41 -6.37
CA ALA A 293 4.89 -25.75 -7.45
C ALA A 293 3.68 -26.56 -6.94
N LEU A 294 3.94 -27.60 -6.13
CA LEU A 294 2.90 -28.40 -5.49
C LEU A 294 2.02 -27.56 -4.54
N THR A 295 2.66 -26.70 -3.74
CA THR A 295 1.91 -25.83 -2.80
C THR A 295 0.96 -24.88 -3.54
N LYS A 296 1.42 -24.26 -4.64
CA LYS A 296 0.55 -23.45 -5.49
C LYS A 296 -0.65 -24.25 -6.00
N VAL A 297 -0.44 -25.49 -6.45
CA VAL A 297 -1.53 -26.35 -6.92
C VAL A 297 -2.53 -26.64 -5.80
N PHE A 298 -2.06 -27.06 -4.62
CA PHE A 298 -2.94 -27.37 -3.49
C PHE A 298 -3.66 -26.13 -2.96
N ALA A 299 -2.95 -25.02 -2.80
CA ALA A 299 -3.55 -23.75 -2.36
C ALA A 299 -4.59 -23.25 -3.36
N THR A 300 -4.27 -23.25 -4.67
CA THR A 300 -5.22 -22.83 -5.70
C THR A 300 -6.45 -23.72 -5.76
N ALA A 301 -6.29 -25.05 -5.64
CA ALA A 301 -7.43 -25.97 -5.58
C ALA A 301 -8.31 -25.66 -4.35
N ALA A 302 -7.69 -25.45 -3.20
CA ALA A 302 -8.38 -25.16 -1.96
C ALA A 302 -9.11 -23.81 -2.00
N GLU A 303 -8.49 -22.78 -2.60
CA GLU A 303 -9.11 -21.46 -2.83
C GLU A 303 -10.28 -21.55 -3.82
N SER A 304 -10.06 -22.19 -4.96
CA SER A 304 -11.11 -22.34 -5.99
C SER A 304 -12.33 -23.11 -5.48
N TRP A 305 -12.12 -24.06 -4.59
CA TRP A 305 -13.19 -24.91 -4.06
C TRP A 305 -13.58 -24.57 -2.61
N VAL A 306 -13.25 -23.39 -2.14
CA VAL A 306 -13.46 -22.95 -0.74
C VAL A 306 -14.91 -23.08 -0.29
N VAL A 307 -15.87 -22.76 -1.15
CA VAL A 307 -17.31 -22.92 -0.87
C VAL A 307 -17.67 -24.40 -0.73
N GLY A 308 -17.09 -25.27 -1.58
CA GLY A 308 -17.24 -26.71 -1.48
C GLY A 308 -16.69 -27.28 -0.18
N ILE A 309 -15.50 -26.79 0.23
CA ILE A 309 -14.86 -27.14 1.51
C ILE A 309 -15.76 -26.74 2.69
N ALA A 310 -16.30 -25.52 2.69
CA ALA A 310 -17.19 -25.06 3.74
C ALA A 310 -18.50 -25.85 3.84
N ARG A 311 -19.06 -26.28 2.69
CA ARG A 311 -20.32 -27.09 2.62
C ARG A 311 -20.11 -28.56 2.96
N GLN A 312 -18.97 -29.14 2.54
CA GLN A 312 -18.67 -30.58 2.67
C GLN A 312 -17.26 -30.80 3.21
N PRO A 313 -16.97 -30.35 4.44
CA PRO A 313 -15.61 -30.34 5.00
C PRO A 313 -14.99 -31.73 5.06
N ALA A 314 -15.75 -32.77 5.39
CA ALA A 314 -15.25 -34.14 5.46
C ALA A 314 -14.79 -34.69 4.09
N HIS A 315 -15.47 -34.30 3.01
CA HIS A 315 -15.12 -34.72 1.64
C HIS A 315 -13.80 -34.08 1.21
N PHE A 316 -13.66 -32.78 1.44
CA PHE A 316 -12.48 -32.01 1.04
C PHE A 316 -11.33 -32.00 2.09
N ARG A 317 -11.52 -32.67 3.23
CA ARG A 317 -10.50 -32.74 4.30
C ARG A 317 -9.12 -33.15 3.79
N PRO A 318 -8.95 -34.14 2.88
CA PRO A 318 -7.63 -34.49 2.36
C PRO A 318 -6.91 -33.34 1.63
N LEU A 319 -7.64 -32.42 0.98
CA LEU A 319 -7.07 -31.22 0.32
C LEU A 319 -6.60 -30.20 1.35
N VAL A 320 -7.41 -29.92 2.36
CA VAL A 320 -7.05 -29.02 3.47
C VAL A 320 -5.83 -29.53 4.24
N ASP A 321 -5.81 -30.84 4.53
CA ASP A 321 -4.65 -31.48 5.19
C ASP A 321 -3.39 -31.43 4.31
N ALA A 322 -3.50 -31.57 2.96
CA ALA A 322 -2.38 -31.44 2.06
C ALA A 322 -1.82 -30.01 2.03
N THR A 323 -2.71 -29.01 2.00
CA THR A 323 -2.31 -27.60 2.04
C THR A 323 -1.59 -27.27 3.35
N LEU A 324 -2.08 -27.77 4.48
CA LEU A 324 -1.40 -27.64 5.77
C LEU A 324 -0.04 -28.37 5.77
N GLU A 325 0.06 -29.57 5.17
CA GLU A 325 1.31 -30.32 5.09
C GLU A 325 2.40 -29.57 4.30
N CYS A 326 2.02 -28.86 3.23
CA CYS A 326 2.94 -27.97 2.52
C CYS A 326 3.55 -26.90 3.48
N ALA A 327 2.71 -26.25 4.27
CA ALA A 327 3.16 -25.26 5.25
C ALA A 327 4.04 -25.89 6.36
N VAL A 328 3.71 -27.10 6.82
CA VAL A 328 4.50 -27.82 7.83
C VAL A 328 5.89 -28.20 7.31
N ARG A 329 6.01 -28.55 6.02
CA ARG A 329 7.24 -29.01 5.39
C ARG A 329 8.14 -27.88 4.90
N ASP A 330 7.66 -26.66 4.89
CA ASP A 330 8.44 -25.47 4.50
C ASP A 330 9.53 -25.18 5.54
N THR A 331 10.78 -25.22 5.13
CA THR A 331 11.94 -24.88 5.98
C THR A 331 12.48 -23.47 5.69
N GLU A 332 12.26 -22.97 4.47
CA GLU A 332 12.85 -21.74 3.96
C GLU A 332 11.89 -20.53 4.01
N ARG A 333 10.65 -20.73 4.44
CA ARG A 333 9.58 -19.70 4.49
C ARG A 333 9.14 -19.18 3.12
N GLU A 334 9.50 -19.84 2.04
CA GLU A 334 9.16 -19.45 0.66
C GLU A 334 7.86 -20.08 0.16
N VAL A 335 7.37 -21.08 0.87
CA VAL A 335 6.25 -21.94 0.46
C VAL A 335 4.97 -21.58 1.18
N ILE A 336 5.02 -21.34 2.48
CA ILE A 336 3.87 -21.11 3.35
C ILE A 336 3.04 -19.88 2.92
N GLU A 337 3.70 -18.85 2.37
CA GLU A 337 3.01 -17.65 1.90
C GLU A 337 1.93 -17.94 0.86
N HIS A 338 2.14 -18.95 0.00
CA HIS A 338 1.17 -19.36 -1.00
C HIS A 338 -0.13 -19.92 -0.39
N THR A 339 -0.12 -20.26 0.91
CA THR A 339 -1.30 -20.80 1.61
C THR A 339 -2.12 -19.72 2.34
N PHE A 340 -1.58 -18.53 2.57
CA PHE A 340 -2.23 -17.51 3.43
C PHE A 340 -3.58 -17.08 2.92
N ASN A 341 -3.72 -16.88 1.62
CA ASN A 341 -4.99 -16.47 1.01
C ASN A 341 -6.07 -17.55 1.19
N PHE A 342 -5.70 -18.82 1.06
CA PHE A 342 -6.63 -19.93 1.30
C PHE A 342 -7.18 -19.92 2.74
N TRP A 343 -6.31 -19.75 3.76
CA TRP A 343 -6.77 -19.73 5.16
C TRP A 343 -7.69 -18.55 5.45
N TYR A 344 -7.39 -17.40 4.86
CA TYR A 344 -8.25 -16.21 4.94
C TYR A 344 -9.60 -16.44 4.28
N GLU A 345 -9.63 -16.91 3.04
CA GLU A 345 -10.87 -17.18 2.29
C GLU A 345 -11.73 -18.23 3.00
N LEU A 346 -11.14 -19.32 3.43
CA LEU A 346 -11.87 -20.37 4.14
C LEU A 346 -12.50 -19.86 5.44
N LYS A 347 -11.75 -19.05 6.20
CA LYS A 347 -12.24 -18.42 7.43
C LYS A 347 -13.48 -17.59 7.17
N LEU A 348 -13.54 -16.80 6.09
CA LEU A 348 -14.70 -15.96 5.76
C LEU A 348 -16.01 -16.77 5.66
N TYR A 349 -15.93 -18.02 5.23
CA TYR A 349 -17.09 -18.90 5.13
C TYR A 349 -17.38 -19.62 6.45
N ILE A 350 -16.40 -20.31 7.04
CA ILE A 350 -16.65 -21.21 8.17
C ILE A 350 -16.96 -20.50 9.50
N VAL A 351 -16.72 -19.17 9.60
CA VAL A 351 -17.17 -18.37 10.75
C VAL A 351 -18.67 -18.05 10.67
N LEU A 352 -19.32 -18.21 9.51
CA LEU A 352 -20.75 -17.99 9.35
C LEU A 352 -21.56 -19.14 9.95
N ASP A 353 -22.66 -18.83 10.60
CA ASP A 353 -23.53 -19.83 11.25
C ASP A 353 -24.04 -20.93 10.31
N ILE A 354 -24.25 -20.59 9.03
CA ILE A 354 -24.70 -21.55 8.00
C ILE A 354 -23.66 -22.65 7.70
N TYR A 355 -22.38 -22.40 8.04
CA TYR A 355 -21.26 -23.34 7.84
C TYR A 355 -20.65 -23.82 9.16
N ILE A 356 -21.41 -23.80 10.26
CA ILE A 356 -20.93 -24.19 11.59
C ILE A 356 -20.32 -25.60 11.61
N GLN A 357 -20.85 -26.52 10.80
CA GLN A 357 -20.29 -27.88 10.67
C GLN A 357 -18.86 -27.82 10.09
N GLY A 358 -18.64 -26.98 9.08
CA GLY A 358 -17.29 -26.73 8.52
C GLY A 358 -16.31 -26.24 9.57
N ARG A 359 -16.73 -25.29 10.40
CA ARG A 359 -15.92 -24.81 11.51
C ARG A 359 -15.56 -25.90 12.50
N LEU A 360 -16.55 -26.70 12.95
CA LEU A 360 -16.33 -27.77 13.92
C LEU A 360 -15.39 -28.85 13.40
N GLU A 361 -15.46 -29.20 12.11
CA GLU A 361 -14.62 -30.25 11.50
C GLU A 361 -13.22 -29.77 11.13
N LEU A 362 -12.99 -28.44 11.01
CA LEU A 362 -11.71 -27.86 10.58
C LEU A 362 -10.96 -27.11 11.69
N VAL A 363 -11.55 -26.96 12.87
CA VAL A 363 -10.91 -26.24 13.99
C VAL A 363 -9.57 -26.86 14.39
N ASP A 364 -9.42 -28.17 14.31
CA ASP A 364 -8.16 -28.86 14.60
C ASP A 364 -7.05 -28.55 13.57
N VAL A 365 -7.44 -28.27 12.31
CA VAL A 365 -6.51 -27.85 11.26
C VAL A 365 -5.98 -26.46 11.59
N TYR A 366 -6.86 -25.53 11.92
CA TYR A 366 -6.45 -24.18 12.33
C TYR A 366 -5.60 -24.20 13.61
N SER A 367 -5.92 -25.11 14.52
CA SER A 367 -5.09 -25.31 15.72
C SER A 367 -3.66 -25.75 15.38
N LYS A 368 -3.51 -26.70 14.43
CA LYS A 368 -2.17 -27.10 13.94
C LYS A 368 -1.50 -26.00 13.16
N LEU A 369 -2.26 -25.21 12.38
CA LEU A 369 -1.73 -24.06 11.65
C LEU A 369 -1.11 -23.03 12.61
N VAL A 370 -1.72 -22.75 13.76
CA VAL A 370 -1.13 -21.86 14.78
C VAL A 370 0.24 -22.40 15.24
N ASP A 371 0.39 -23.70 15.45
CA ASP A 371 1.70 -24.28 15.85
C ASP A 371 2.75 -24.09 14.73
N VAL A 372 2.35 -24.26 13.46
CA VAL A 372 3.20 -24.03 12.30
C VAL A 372 3.61 -22.56 12.21
N LEU A 373 2.65 -21.65 12.35
CA LEU A 373 2.91 -20.22 12.30
C LEU A 373 3.86 -19.78 13.42
N LEU A 374 3.68 -20.27 14.65
CA LEU A 374 4.58 -19.99 15.77
C LEU A 374 6.02 -20.44 15.44
N LYS A 375 6.20 -21.57 14.76
CA LYS A 375 7.51 -22.04 14.34
C LYS A 375 8.14 -21.15 13.27
N HIS A 376 7.37 -20.74 12.27
CA HIS A 376 7.86 -19.86 11.22
C HIS A 376 8.12 -18.41 11.68
N LEU A 377 7.48 -17.98 12.77
CA LEU A 377 7.74 -16.69 13.40
C LEU A 377 9.10 -16.59 14.08
N GLU A 378 9.77 -17.71 14.38
CA GLU A 378 11.10 -17.72 15.00
C GLU A 378 12.12 -16.99 14.11
N TYR A 379 12.95 -16.15 14.72
CA TYR A 379 14.09 -15.57 14.01
C TYR A 379 15.03 -16.66 13.49
N PRO A 380 15.70 -16.48 12.35
CA PRO A 380 16.69 -17.42 11.86
C PRO A 380 17.82 -17.57 12.89
N LYS A 381 18.40 -18.76 12.96
CA LYS A 381 19.60 -19.00 13.77
C LYS A 381 20.80 -18.69 12.87
N PRO A 382 21.66 -17.73 13.24
CA PRO A 382 22.81 -17.38 12.44
C PRO A 382 23.80 -18.55 12.40
N GLU A 383 24.35 -18.87 11.23
CA GLU A 383 25.34 -19.94 11.07
C GLU A 383 26.60 -19.65 11.87
N SER A 384 27.00 -18.39 12.01
CA SER A 384 28.14 -17.93 12.81
C SER A 384 27.97 -18.13 14.31
N GLY A 385 26.75 -18.36 14.80
CA GLY A 385 26.42 -18.37 16.22
C GLY A 385 26.50 -16.97 16.88
N ASN A 386 26.73 -15.90 16.10
CA ASN A 386 26.76 -14.52 16.56
C ASN A 386 25.38 -13.90 16.38
N GLU A 387 24.68 -13.64 17.49
CA GLU A 387 23.34 -13.08 17.48
C GLU A 387 23.22 -11.69 16.82
N ASN A 388 24.34 -11.01 16.59
CA ASN A 388 24.35 -9.73 15.88
C ASN A 388 24.29 -9.87 14.36
N ASP A 389 24.44 -11.08 13.83
CA ASP A 389 24.49 -11.39 12.41
C ASP A 389 23.23 -12.13 11.92
N LEU A 390 22.06 -11.81 12.47
CA LEU A 390 20.79 -12.52 12.22
C LEU A 390 20.43 -12.72 10.73
N PHE A 391 20.90 -11.85 9.87
CA PHE A 391 20.67 -11.88 8.42
C PHE A 391 21.96 -11.62 7.65
N ASP A 392 23.11 -12.01 8.20
CA ASP A 392 24.46 -11.74 7.65
C ASP A 392 24.69 -10.24 7.31
N GLY A 393 23.99 -9.35 8.03
CA GLY A 393 23.98 -7.90 7.81
C GLY A 393 23.15 -7.43 6.60
N ASP A 394 22.41 -8.34 5.95
CA ASP A 394 21.53 -8.01 4.83
C ASP A 394 20.21 -7.40 5.32
N ARG A 395 20.10 -6.08 5.15
CA ARG A 395 18.90 -5.32 5.51
C ARG A 395 17.65 -5.68 4.68
N GLU A 396 17.84 -6.09 3.43
CA GLU A 396 16.73 -6.47 2.55
C GLU A 396 16.08 -7.76 3.05
N GLN A 397 16.88 -8.73 3.46
CA GLN A 397 16.36 -9.96 4.07
C GLN A 397 15.69 -9.71 5.42
N GLU A 398 16.22 -8.79 6.25
CA GLU A 398 15.58 -8.41 7.51
C GLU A 398 14.21 -7.75 7.27
N GLU A 399 14.10 -6.86 6.27
CA GLU A 399 12.83 -6.22 5.91
C GLU A 399 11.82 -7.24 5.36
N LYS A 400 12.23 -8.12 4.46
CA LYS A 400 11.39 -9.22 3.94
C LYS A 400 10.88 -10.10 5.07
N PHE A 401 11.74 -10.47 6.02
CA PHE A 401 11.32 -11.27 7.17
C PHE A 401 10.33 -10.52 8.06
N ARG A 402 10.51 -9.22 8.26
CA ARG A 402 9.57 -8.38 9.01
C ARG A 402 8.20 -8.33 8.34
N GLU A 403 8.14 -8.13 7.02
CA GLU A 403 6.93 -8.14 6.24
C GLU A 403 6.23 -9.51 6.30
N PHE A 404 6.98 -10.58 6.10
CA PHE A 404 6.49 -11.94 6.23
C PHE A 404 5.88 -12.22 7.62
N ARG A 405 6.51 -11.76 8.72
CA ARG A 405 5.94 -11.87 10.08
C ARG A 405 4.62 -11.14 10.22
N HIS A 406 4.44 -10.01 9.54
CA HIS A 406 3.15 -9.30 9.56
C HIS A 406 2.06 -10.11 8.86
N HIS A 407 2.33 -10.71 7.70
CA HIS A 407 1.38 -11.59 7.03
C HIS A 407 1.02 -12.82 7.89
N MET A 408 2.00 -13.43 8.54
CA MET A 408 1.71 -14.50 9.50
C MET A 408 0.88 -14.02 10.69
N GLY A 409 1.10 -12.80 11.16
CA GLY A 409 0.29 -12.17 12.20
C GLY A 409 -1.17 -12.00 11.78
N ASP A 410 -1.43 -11.69 10.52
CA ASP A 410 -2.79 -11.61 9.99
C ASP A 410 -3.43 -13.01 9.90
N THR A 411 -2.70 -14.01 9.41
CA THR A 411 -3.19 -15.40 9.39
C THR A 411 -3.45 -15.93 10.82
N LEU A 412 -2.67 -15.53 11.83
CA LEU A 412 -2.96 -15.85 13.24
C LEU A 412 -4.30 -15.25 13.71
N LYS A 413 -4.65 -14.04 13.27
CA LYS A 413 -5.96 -13.44 13.56
C LYS A 413 -7.08 -14.24 12.91
N ASP A 414 -6.88 -14.71 11.67
CA ASP A 414 -7.84 -15.60 11.01
C ASP A 414 -8.04 -16.91 11.79
N CYS A 415 -6.95 -17.52 12.26
CA CYS A 415 -7.02 -18.68 13.14
C CYS A 415 -7.81 -18.37 14.44
N CYS A 416 -7.60 -17.20 15.00
CA CYS A 416 -8.27 -16.75 16.21
C CYS A 416 -9.78 -16.59 16.02
N GLU A 417 -10.23 -16.10 14.86
CA GLU A 417 -11.66 -16.00 14.52
C GLU A 417 -12.32 -17.38 14.43
N VAL A 418 -11.59 -18.39 13.93
CA VAL A 418 -12.10 -19.76 13.82
C VAL A 418 -12.09 -20.50 15.16
N MET A 419 -10.98 -20.47 15.88
CA MET A 419 -10.75 -21.23 17.11
C MET A 419 -11.33 -20.57 18.36
N GLY A 420 -11.30 -19.24 18.39
CA GLY A 420 -11.53 -18.42 19.57
C GLY A 420 -10.22 -17.92 20.20
N VAL A 421 -10.32 -16.76 20.85
CA VAL A 421 -9.20 -16.05 21.45
C VAL A 421 -8.50 -16.86 22.54
N THR A 422 -9.26 -17.49 23.41
CA THR A 422 -8.75 -18.26 24.56
C THR A 422 -7.88 -19.44 24.11
N ASP A 423 -8.28 -20.16 23.05
CA ASP A 423 -7.52 -21.29 22.53
C ASP A 423 -6.20 -20.83 21.90
N CYS A 424 -6.21 -19.73 21.15
CA CYS A 424 -4.99 -19.15 20.58
C CYS A 424 -4.02 -18.66 21.67
N LEU A 425 -4.51 -17.95 22.66
CA LEU A 425 -3.69 -17.51 23.79
C LEU A 425 -3.17 -18.68 24.64
N THR A 426 -3.95 -19.77 24.74
CA THR A 426 -3.52 -20.99 25.42
C THR A 426 -2.32 -21.62 24.71
N LYS A 427 -2.27 -21.62 23.39
CA LYS A 427 -1.09 -22.09 22.63
C LYS A 427 0.15 -21.21 22.87
N VAL A 428 -0.04 -19.89 22.90
CA VAL A 428 1.03 -18.96 23.27
C VAL A 428 1.56 -19.27 24.68
N LEU A 429 0.68 -19.44 25.66
CA LEU A 429 1.06 -19.79 27.04
C LEU A 429 1.81 -21.11 27.09
N GLN A 430 1.32 -22.14 26.39
CA GLN A 430 1.97 -23.46 26.33
C GLN A 430 3.37 -23.38 25.73
N SER A 431 3.57 -22.58 24.66
CA SER A 431 4.88 -22.38 24.03
C SER A 431 5.85 -21.71 25.00
N ILE A 432 5.43 -20.67 25.72
CA ILE A 432 6.28 -20.00 26.72
C ILE A 432 6.61 -20.96 27.89
N GLN A 433 5.63 -21.69 28.41
CA GLN A 433 5.84 -22.67 29.50
C GLN A 433 6.76 -23.82 29.05
N LEU A 434 6.63 -24.29 27.81
CA LEU A 434 7.50 -25.32 27.25
C LEU A 434 8.96 -24.85 27.20
N TRP A 435 9.19 -23.62 26.71
CA TRP A 435 10.52 -23.01 26.68
C TRP A 435 11.07 -22.90 28.12
N MET A 436 10.28 -22.37 29.05
CA MET A 436 10.67 -22.23 30.48
C MET A 436 11.07 -23.56 31.08
N SER A 437 10.30 -24.61 30.83
CA SER A 437 10.60 -25.96 31.34
C SER A 437 11.90 -26.56 30.83
N LYS A 438 12.27 -26.23 29.56
CA LYS A 438 13.47 -26.77 28.92
C LYS A 438 14.72 -25.97 29.19
N TYR A 439 14.61 -24.64 29.19
CA TYR A 439 15.78 -23.78 29.08
C TYR A 439 15.98 -22.77 30.22
N ALA A 440 14.98 -22.53 31.10
CA ALA A 440 15.09 -21.51 32.15
C ALA A 440 16.30 -21.70 33.05
N ASN A 441 16.65 -22.95 33.39
CA ASN A 441 17.83 -23.27 34.22
C ASN A 441 19.17 -23.08 33.47
N GLN A 442 19.17 -22.84 32.19
CA GLN A 442 20.36 -22.64 31.35
C GLN A 442 20.60 -21.15 31.06
N VAL A 443 19.69 -20.28 31.47
CA VAL A 443 19.81 -18.82 31.30
C VAL A 443 20.95 -18.31 32.19
N THR A 444 21.80 -17.47 31.62
CA THR A 444 22.86 -16.74 32.32
C THR A 444 22.71 -15.23 32.07
N ASP A 445 23.50 -14.41 32.73
CA ASP A 445 23.49 -12.95 32.53
C ASP A 445 23.85 -12.52 31.10
N THR A 446 24.49 -13.40 30.33
CA THR A 446 24.98 -13.11 28.96
C THR A 446 24.35 -13.97 27.88
N VAL A 447 23.68 -15.08 28.21
CA VAL A 447 23.17 -16.04 27.23
C VAL A 447 21.75 -16.47 27.59
N VAL A 448 20.84 -16.31 26.66
CA VAL A 448 19.49 -16.87 26.70
C VAL A 448 19.36 -17.92 25.59
N PRO A 449 19.43 -19.22 25.91
CA PRO A 449 19.41 -20.25 24.90
C PRO A 449 18.07 -20.29 24.18
N HIS A 450 18.09 -20.46 22.86
CA HIS A 450 16.89 -20.59 22.04
C HIS A 450 15.86 -19.45 22.26
N TRP A 451 16.35 -18.22 22.45
CA TRP A 451 15.50 -17.05 22.66
C TRP A 451 14.49 -16.83 21.53
N GLN A 452 14.79 -17.28 20.31
CA GLN A 452 13.89 -17.21 19.15
C GLN A 452 12.56 -17.97 19.41
N GLU A 453 12.66 -19.14 20.04
CA GLU A 453 11.49 -19.95 20.43
C GLU A 453 10.63 -19.29 21.52
N LEU A 454 11.20 -18.35 22.30
CA LEU A 454 10.49 -17.57 23.31
C LEU A 454 9.91 -16.26 22.73
N GLU A 455 10.62 -15.62 21.78
CA GLU A 455 10.22 -14.37 21.15
C GLU A 455 9.03 -14.56 20.21
N ALA A 456 8.97 -15.65 19.46
CA ALA A 456 7.90 -15.93 18.50
C ALA A 456 6.48 -15.91 19.13
N PRO A 457 6.23 -16.60 20.28
CA PRO A 457 4.93 -16.48 20.97
C PRO A 457 4.63 -15.07 21.48
N LEU A 458 5.64 -14.25 21.83
CA LEU A 458 5.42 -12.84 22.19
C LEU A 458 4.96 -12.02 20.97
N PHE A 459 5.56 -12.25 19.81
CA PHE A 459 5.09 -11.62 18.57
C PHE A 459 3.64 -12.02 18.24
N ALA A 460 3.33 -13.31 18.35
CA ALA A 460 1.97 -13.81 18.14
C ALA A 460 0.97 -13.15 19.11
N MET A 461 1.33 -13.07 20.39
CA MET A 461 0.50 -12.39 21.39
C MET A 461 0.25 -10.92 21.03
N ARG A 462 1.29 -10.20 20.58
CA ARG A 462 1.16 -8.83 20.10
C ARG A 462 0.20 -8.72 18.92
N ALA A 463 0.29 -9.63 17.94
CA ALA A 463 -0.57 -9.65 16.76
C ALA A 463 -2.04 -9.85 17.14
N LEU A 464 -2.33 -10.72 18.09
CA LEU A 464 -3.67 -11.03 18.58
C LEU A 464 -4.29 -9.96 19.48
N GLY A 465 -3.55 -8.98 19.96
CA GLY A 465 -3.98 -8.06 21.02
C GLY A 465 -5.27 -7.28 20.75
N ARG A 466 -5.61 -7.02 19.46
CA ARG A 466 -6.88 -6.36 19.10
C ARG A 466 -8.11 -7.28 19.19
N MET A 467 -7.89 -8.57 19.19
CA MET A 467 -8.95 -9.56 19.23
C MET A 467 -9.29 -10.00 20.65
N VAL A 468 -8.45 -9.63 21.60
CA VAL A 468 -8.59 -10.02 23.01
C VAL A 468 -9.47 -9.02 23.73
N ASP A 469 -10.55 -9.51 24.35
CA ASP A 469 -11.44 -8.68 25.16
C ASP A 469 -10.71 -8.21 26.43
N LYS A 470 -11.00 -6.98 26.85
CA LYS A 470 -10.49 -6.42 28.13
C LYS A 470 -10.91 -7.22 29.35
N ASP A 471 -11.97 -8.03 29.25
CA ASP A 471 -12.51 -8.87 30.34
C ASP A 471 -11.96 -10.31 30.28
N GLU A 472 -10.96 -10.60 29.42
CA GLU A 472 -10.32 -11.92 29.37
C GLU A 472 -9.71 -12.27 30.73
N SER A 473 -10.16 -13.36 31.33
CA SER A 473 -9.83 -13.71 32.73
C SER A 473 -9.30 -15.16 32.91
N ILE A 474 -9.04 -15.87 31.80
CA ILE A 474 -8.60 -17.26 31.81
C ILE A 474 -7.11 -17.38 31.58
N VAL A 475 -6.59 -16.77 30.53
CA VAL A 475 -5.21 -16.97 30.06
C VAL A 475 -4.32 -15.77 30.38
N LEU A 476 -4.79 -14.54 30.16
CA LEU A 476 -4.00 -13.34 30.43
C LEU A 476 -3.54 -13.19 31.88
N PRO A 477 -4.35 -13.56 32.94
CA PRO A 477 -3.86 -13.56 34.29
C PRO A 477 -2.67 -14.48 34.54
N GLN A 478 -2.48 -15.50 33.70
CA GLN A 478 -1.33 -16.42 33.79
C GLN A 478 -0.15 -15.89 32.95
N LEU A 479 -0.42 -15.27 31.80
CA LEU A 479 0.61 -14.74 30.90
C LEU A 479 1.28 -13.47 31.43
N MET A 480 0.50 -12.51 31.90
CA MET A 480 1.01 -11.18 32.27
C MET A 480 2.10 -11.20 33.36
N PRO A 481 2.02 -12.03 34.43
CA PRO A 481 3.10 -12.16 35.38
C PRO A 481 4.38 -12.76 34.80
N LEU A 482 4.28 -13.64 33.79
CA LEU A 482 5.44 -14.23 33.13
C LEU A 482 6.17 -13.21 32.27
N LEU A 483 5.46 -12.28 31.64
CA LEU A 483 6.03 -11.26 30.75
C LEU A 483 7.05 -10.38 31.47
N VAL A 484 6.74 -9.93 32.67
CA VAL A 484 7.64 -9.07 33.46
C VAL A 484 8.83 -9.82 34.09
N GLN A 485 8.87 -11.16 33.95
CA GLN A 485 9.94 -12.04 34.40
C GLN A 485 10.77 -12.63 33.26
N MET A 486 10.59 -12.13 32.00
CA MET A 486 11.35 -12.62 30.86
C MET A 486 12.85 -12.41 31.04
N PRO A 487 13.69 -13.35 30.55
CA PRO A 487 15.14 -13.23 30.60
C PRO A 487 15.66 -11.95 29.96
N SER A 488 16.82 -11.49 30.43
CA SER A 488 17.45 -10.28 29.88
C SER A 488 18.06 -10.57 28.52
N HIS A 489 17.32 -10.23 27.45
CA HIS A 489 17.77 -10.29 26.06
C HIS A 489 17.12 -9.16 25.28
N GLU A 490 17.86 -8.50 24.38
CA GLU A 490 17.39 -7.31 23.67
C GLU A 490 16.07 -7.54 22.94
N LYS A 491 16.01 -8.57 22.11
CA LYS A 491 14.81 -8.88 21.31
C LYS A 491 13.62 -9.30 22.18
N LEU A 492 13.87 -10.06 23.26
CA LEU A 492 12.81 -10.43 24.21
C LEU A 492 12.28 -9.22 24.95
N ARG A 493 13.18 -8.31 25.39
CA ARG A 493 12.78 -7.09 26.09
C ARG A 493 11.92 -6.21 25.20
N PHE A 494 12.36 -6.01 23.94
CA PHE A 494 11.58 -5.26 22.96
C PHE A 494 10.21 -5.89 22.71
N ALA A 495 10.15 -7.21 22.44
CA ALA A 495 8.90 -7.93 22.20
C ALA A 495 7.95 -7.82 23.42
N THR A 496 8.48 -8.00 24.63
CA THR A 496 7.69 -7.88 25.87
C THR A 496 7.09 -6.47 26.02
N ILE A 497 7.88 -5.41 25.82
CA ILE A 497 7.41 -4.02 25.89
C ILE A 497 6.28 -3.79 24.90
N MET A 498 6.43 -4.30 23.66
CA MET A 498 5.42 -4.15 22.63
C MET A 498 4.13 -4.91 22.95
N VAL A 499 4.22 -6.08 23.61
CA VAL A 499 3.06 -6.81 24.09
C VAL A 499 2.39 -6.02 25.23
N LEU A 500 3.12 -5.61 26.25
CA LEU A 500 2.56 -4.86 27.38
C LEU A 500 1.85 -3.59 26.90
N GLY A 501 2.46 -2.83 25.96
CA GLY A 501 1.84 -1.65 25.35
C GLY A 501 0.61 -1.97 24.50
N ARG A 502 0.44 -3.22 24.05
CA ARG A 502 -0.71 -3.64 23.27
C ARG A 502 -1.92 -4.03 24.12
N TYR A 503 -1.71 -4.42 25.36
CA TYR A 503 -2.73 -4.91 26.28
C TYR A 503 -3.08 -3.92 27.39
N THR A 504 -2.85 -2.62 27.17
CA THR A 504 -3.09 -1.56 28.16
C THR A 504 -4.57 -1.40 28.53
N GLU A 505 -5.50 -1.63 27.58
CA GLU A 505 -6.95 -1.64 27.86
C GLU A 505 -7.32 -2.78 28.83
N TRP A 506 -6.71 -3.96 28.65
CA TRP A 506 -6.88 -5.07 29.58
C TRP A 506 -6.29 -4.72 30.95
N THR A 507 -5.11 -4.13 30.99
CA THR A 507 -4.45 -3.69 32.23
C THR A 507 -5.28 -2.62 32.96
N ALA A 508 -5.94 -1.71 32.22
CA ALA A 508 -6.84 -0.73 32.81
C ALA A 508 -8.06 -1.37 33.52
N ALA A 509 -8.54 -2.53 33.03
CA ALA A 509 -9.59 -3.32 33.67
C ALA A 509 -9.06 -4.21 34.80
N HIS A 510 -7.74 -4.45 34.90
CA HIS A 510 -7.07 -5.29 35.89
C HIS A 510 -5.94 -4.52 36.61
N PRO A 511 -6.28 -3.56 37.49
CA PRO A 511 -5.32 -2.61 38.07
C PRO A 511 -4.16 -3.24 38.83
N GLU A 512 -4.34 -4.46 39.33
CA GLU A 512 -3.32 -5.21 40.07
C GLU A 512 -2.06 -5.52 39.25
N TYR A 513 -2.17 -5.54 37.92
CA TYR A 513 -1.05 -5.79 37.02
C TYR A 513 -0.33 -4.52 36.56
N LEU A 514 -0.91 -3.33 36.79
CA LEU A 514 -0.37 -2.07 36.31
C LEU A 514 1.05 -1.78 36.80
N GLN A 515 1.27 -1.86 38.13
CA GLN A 515 2.53 -1.41 38.72
C GLN A 515 3.75 -2.24 38.25
N PRO A 516 3.70 -3.59 38.22
CA PRO A 516 4.80 -4.41 37.72
C PRO A 516 5.08 -4.13 36.24
N GLN A 517 4.05 -4.00 35.42
CA GLN A 517 4.19 -3.73 33.99
C GLN A 517 4.76 -2.34 33.72
N PHE A 518 4.24 -1.32 34.37
CA PHE A 518 4.71 0.05 34.27
C PHE A 518 6.18 0.18 34.70
N ASN A 519 6.56 -0.45 35.80
CA ASN A 519 7.96 -0.47 36.25
C ASN A 519 8.88 -1.16 35.26
N TYR A 520 8.44 -2.26 34.65
CA TYR A 520 9.22 -2.96 33.59
C TYR A 520 9.52 -2.03 32.43
N ILE A 521 8.53 -1.26 31.99
CA ILE A 521 8.68 -0.32 30.87
C ILE A 521 9.56 0.87 31.26
N VAL A 522 9.34 1.47 32.43
CA VAL A 522 10.15 2.61 32.92
C VAL A 522 11.64 2.25 33.05
N THR A 523 11.95 1.05 33.54
CA THR A 523 13.35 0.58 33.63
C THR A 523 13.99 0.36 32.27
N SER A 524 13.19 0.19 31.22
CA SER A 524 13.69 -0.02 29.84
C SER A 524 14.29 1.25 29.21
N PHE A 525 13.99 2.44 29.76
CA PHE A 525 14.65 3.69 29.33
C PHE A 525 16.14 3.79 29.75
N GLN A 526 16.60 2.86 30.59
CA GLN A 526 18.03 2.76 30.97
C GLN A 526 18.83 1.92 29.97
N SER A 527 18.18 1.33 28.95
CA SER A 527 18.84 0.53 27.92
C SER A 527 19.65 1.42 26.97
N ASP A 528 20.75 0.87 26.43
CA ASP A 528 21.51 1.50 25.36
C ASP A 528 20.87 1.29 23.98
N SER A 529 19.95 0.35 23.86
CA SER A 529 19.24 0.04 22.60
C SER A 529 18.19 1.10 22.26
N LYS A 530 18.37 1.77 21.12
CA LYS A 530 17.40 2.73 20.60
C LYS A 530 16.04 2.10 20.28
N GLU A 531 16.03 0.82 19.89
CA GLU A 531 14.82 0.07 19.59
C GLU A 531 13.99 -0.14 20.88
N ILE A 532 14.63 -0.55 21.96
CA ILE A 532 13.99 -0.70 23.26
C ILE A 532 13.42 0.63 23.76
N ILE A 533 14.20 1.72 23.67
CA ILE A 533 13.78 3.06 24.13
C ILE A 533 12.55 3.54 23.35
N ARG A 534 12.55 3.35 22.01
CA ARG A 534 11.39 3.67 21.16
C ARG A 534 10.15 2.85 21.56
N GLY A 535 10.33 1.55 21.71
CA GLY A 535 9.25 0.67 22.14
C GLY A 535 8.69 1.08 23.51
N ALA A 536 9.57 1.44 24.45
CA ALA A 536 9.18 1.88 25.79
C ALA A 536 8.40 3.22 25.74
N ALA A 537 8.82 4.18 24.92
CA ALA A 537 8.11 5.45 24.74
C ALA A 537 6.69 5.23 24.20
N LEU A 538 6.56 4.39 23.18
CA LEU A 538 5.27 4.02 22.60
C LEU A 538 4.38 3.28 23.64
N ALA A 539 4.95 2.37 24.41
CA ALA A 539 4.21 1.67 25.46
C ALA A 539 3.73 2.63 26.56
N ILE A 540 4.56 3.56 27.02
CA ILE A 540 4.16 4.60 27.98
C ILE A 540 3.00 5.44 27.44
N LYS A 541 3.02 5.81 26.17
CA LYS A 541 1.89 6.50 25.53
C LYS A 541 0.58 5.74 25.74
N TYR A 542 0.55 4.44 25.41
CA TYR A 542 -0.64 3.62 25.56
C TYR A 542 -1.05 3.44 27.03
N PHE A 543 -0.10 3.16 27.93
CA PHE A 543 -0.39 3.09 29.38
C PHE A 543 -0.98 4.40 29.91
N CYS A 544 -0.40 5.53 29.57
CA CYS A 544 -0.90 6.83 29.98
C CYS A 544 -2.27 7.17 29.38
N THR A 545 -2.57 6.66 28.17
CA THR A 545 -3.86 6.88 27.52
C THR A 545 -4.95 6.02 28.13
N ASP A 546 -4.74 4.71 28.24
CA ASP A 546 -5.77 3.76 28.65
C ASP A 546 -5.89 3.67 30.18
N CYS A 547 -4.77 3.75 30.90
CA CYS A 547 -4.73 3.69 32.36
C CYS A 547 -4.71 5.08 33.04
N LYS A 548 -5.04 6.18 32.34
CA LYS A 548 -4.95 7.55 32.84
C LYS A 548 -5.60 7.78 34.20
N HIS A 549 -6.74 7.14 34.47
CA HIS A 549 -7.44 7.29 35.74
C HIS A 549 -6.72 6.56 36.89
N LEU A 550 -6.04 5.45 36.59
CA LEU A 550 -5.24 4.72 37.57
C LEU A 550 -3.93 5.44 37.89
N LEU A 551 -3.40 6.19 36.92
CA LEU A 551 -2.16 6.98 37.04
C LEU A 551 -2.40 8.39 37.61
N SER A 552 -3.64 8.82 37.78
CA SER A 552 -4.00 10.17 38.24
C SER A 552 -3.34 10.55 39.57
N GLY A 553 -3.20 9.60 40.51
CA GLY A 553 -2.53 9.82 41.79
C GLY A 553 -1.00 9.96 41.69
N GLN A 554 -0.41 9.63 40.57
CA GLN A 554 1.04 9.64 40.33
C GLN A 554 1.49 10.71 39.31
N VAL A 555 0.63 11.69 39.03
CA VAL A 555 0.84 12.70 37.99
C VAL A 555 2.14 13.51 38.18
N LEU A 556 2.57 13.76 39.45
CA LEU A 556 3.82 14.49 39.72
C LEU A 556 5.06 13.61 39.53
N GLN A 557 5.01 12.33 39.95
CA GLN A 557 6.09 11.36 39.72
C GLN A 557 6.26 11.11 38.19
N LEU A 558 5.16 11.08 37.47
CA LEU A 558 5.17 10.95 36.03
C LEU A 558 5.83 12.17 35.37
N GLN A 559 5.64 13.36 35.91
CA GLN A 559 6.33 14.58 35.44
C GLN A 559 7.84 14.52 35.65
N GLU A 560 8.28 14.10 36.82
CA GLU A 560 9.70 13.94 37.14
C GLU A 560 10.37 12.93 36.19
N PHE A 561 9.70 11.81 35.94
CA PHE A 561 10.14 10.82 34.96
C PHE A 561 10.20 11.39 33.53
N TYR A 562 9.15 12.07 33.10
CA TYR A 562 9.06 12.70 31.78
C TYR A 562 10.23 13.68 31.56
N ASP A 563 10.51 14.55 32.54
CA ASP A 563 11.58 15.53 32.46
C ASP A 563 12.98 14.90 32.37
N GLN A 564 13.21 13.77 33.05
CA GLN A 564 14.48 13.03 33.04
C GLN A 564 14.77 12.31 31.72
N VAL A 565 13.74 11.82 31.03
CA VAL A 565 13.93 11.02 29.80
C VAL A 565 13.86 11.82 28.53
N LEU A 566 13.14 12.96 28.55
CA LEU A 566 12.78 13.72 27.33
C LEU A 566 13.99 14.06 26.46
N ASP A 567 15.09 14.54 27.03
CA ASP A 567 16.27 15.00 26.28
C ASP A 567 17.07 13.84 25.66
N LYS A 568 16.82 12.60 26.09
CA LYS A 568 17.50 11.38 25.59
C LYS A 568 16.76 10.70 24.45
N LEU A 569 15.52 11.11 24.18
CA LEU A 569 14.65 10.45 23.23
C LEU A 569 14.84 10.97 21.81
N PRO A 570 14.65 10.12 20.79
CA PRO A 570 14.39 10.56 19.41
C PRO A 570 13.10 11.40 19.34
N ASP A 571 12.98 12.29 18.34
CA ASP A 571 11.90 13.28 18.30
C ASP A 571 10.51 12.62 18.25
N LEU A 572 10.31 11.57 17.45
CA LEU A 572 9.05 10.81 17.44
C LEU A 572 8.69 10.27 18.83
N SER A 573 9.67 9.73 19.55
CA SER A 573 9.46 9.20 20.89
C SER A 573 9.21 10.30 21.93
N LYS A 574 9.74 11.52 21.72
CA LYS A 574 9.37 12.69 22.54
C LYS A 574 7.89 13.04 22.36
N GLU A 575 7.41 13.04 21.12
CA GLU A 575 6.00 13.30 20.83
C GLU A 575 5.09 12.23 21.47
N GLU A 576 5.43 10.94 21.29
CA GLU A 576 4.68 9.82 21.85
C GLU A 576 4.55 9.90 23.38
N ILE A 577 5.64 10.13 24.08
CA ILE A 577 5.61 10.22 25.56
C ILE A 577 4.88 11.49 26.02
N THR A 578 5.03 12.59 25.29
CA THR A 578 4.31 13.85 25.56
C THR A 578 2.81 13.68 25.42
N GLU A 579 2.36 12.98 24.36
CA GLU A 579 0.95 12.65 24.18
C GLU A 579 0.42 11.80 25.35
N GLY A 580 1.20 10.80 25.77
CA GLY A 580 0.84 9.99 26.92
C GLY A 580 0.64 10.82 28.18
N VAL A 581 1.64 11.61 28.59
CA VAL A 581 1.54 12.40 29.81
C VAL A 581 0.45 13.49 29.72
N ALA A 582 0.23 14.08 28.55
CA ALA A 582 -0.84 15.04 28.31
C ALA A 582 -2.24 14.42 28.57
N ASN A 583 -2.44 13.14 28.19
CA ASN A 583 -3.68 12.41 28.47
C ASN A 583 -3.92 12.23 29.98
N VAL A 584 -2.87 11.99 30.77
CA VAL A 584 -2.98 11.89 32.22
C VAL A 584 -3.30 13.25 32.83
N VAL A 585 -2.67 14.32 32.37
CA VAL A 585 -3.00 15.70 32.79
C VAL A 585 -4.45 16.04 32.42
N ALA A 586 -4.91 15.68 31.23
CA ALA A 586 -6.28 15.93 30.77
C ALA A 586 -7.35 15.21 31.63
N SER A 587 -6.98 14.11 32.28
CA SER A 587 -7.88 13.33 33.14
C SER A 587 -8.02 13.87 34.55
N GLN A 588 -7.24 14.92 34.91
CA GLN A 588 -7.27 15.53 36.25
C GLN A 588 -8.48 16.45 36.41
N PRO A 589 -8.88 16.75 37.68
CA PRO A 589 -9.94 17.73 37.94
C PRO A 589 -9.65 19.08 37.29
N THR A 590 -10.70 19.73 36.74
CA THR A 590 -10.57 20.97 35.98
C THR A 590 -9.80 22.07 36.73
N GLU A 591 -9.99 22.18 38.05
CA GLU A 591 -9.31 23.13 38.95
C GLU A 591 -7.79 22.92 39.06
N GLU A 592 -7.31 21.72 38.83
CA GLU A 592 -5.88 21.37 38.83
C GLU A 592 -5.18 21.63 37.48
N VAL A 593 -5.93 21.71 36.39
CA VAL A 593 -5.37 21.76 35.02
C VAL A 593 -4.40 22.93 34.86
N TYR A 594 -4.75 24.13 35.32
CA TYR A 594 -3.83 25.28 35.21
C TYR A 594 -2.49 25.03 35.94
N ARG A 595 -2.53 24.50 37.14
CA ARG A 595 -1.34 24.18 37.93
C ARG A 595 -0.49 23.11 37.24
N LEU A 596 -1.15 22.07 36.74
CA LEU A 596 -0.42 20.96 36.10
C LEU A 596 0.15 21.36 34.75
N LEU A 597 -0.54 22.19 33.93
CA LEU A 597 0.03 22.75 32.71
C LEU A 597 1.31 23.56 33.05
N LYS A 598 1.32 24.35 34.10
CA LYS A 598 2.57 25.03 34.54
C LYS A 598 3.67 24.03 34.90
N VAL A 599 3.35 22.98 35.65
CA VAL A 599 4.34 21.98 36.07
C VAL A 599 4.97 21.23 34.89
N TYR A 600 4.16 20.89 33.87
CA TYR A 600 4.64 20.14 32.71
C TYR A 600 5.19 21.03 31.59
N CYS A 601 4.54 22.16 31.33
CA CYS A 601 4.86 22.97 30.15
C CYS A 601 5.85 24.10 30.44
N ASP A 602 5.93 24.65 31.66
CA ASP A 602 6.94 25.69 31.98
C ASP A 602 8.38 25.20 31.69
N PRO A 603 8.77 23.94 32.05
CA PRO A 603 10.09 23.41 31.64
C PRO A 603 10.26 23.32 30.12
N LEU A 604 9.20 22.98 29.37
CA LEU A 604 9.23 22.95 27.90
C LEU A 604 9.41 24.36 27.33
N ILE A 605 8.71 25.35 27.89
CA ILE A 605 8.83 26.76 27.48
C ILE A 605 10.25 27.30 27.78
N GLN A 606 10.84 26.94 28.90
CA GLN A 606 12.22 27.32 29.21
C GLN A 606 13.22 26.72 28.23
N ARG A 607 13.03 25.41 27.89
CA ARG A 607 13.87 24.78 26.85
C ARG A 607 13.66 25.43 25.47
N LEU A 608 12.39 25.79 25.13
CA LEU A 608 12.08 26.52 23.90
C LEU A 608 12.84 27.85 23.82
N MET A 609 12.79 28.66 24.88
CA MET A 609 13.46 29.94 24.92
C MET A 609 15.00 29.81 24.86
N THR A 610 15.55 28.78 25.56
CA THR A 610 16.99 28.49 25.50
C THR A 610 17.42 28.10 24.07
N LYS A 611 16.67 27.20 23.42
CA LYS A 611 16.92 26.83 22.01
C LYS A 611 16.78 28.02 21.08
N ALA A 612 15.78 28.88 21.24
CA ALA A 612 15.55 30.04 20.40
C ALA A 612 16.74 31.04 20.47
N ASN A 613 17.37 31.19 21.64
CA ASN A 613 18.52 32.08 21.82
C ASN A 613 19.82 31.60 21.15
N VAL A 614 19.93 30.28 20.83
CA VAL A 614 21.13 29.66 20.25
C VAL A 614 20.93 29.15 18.82
N ALA A 615 19.69 29.12 18.31
CA ALA A 615 19.34 28.61 16.98
C ALA A 615 19.81 29.57 15.88
N THR A 616 21.04 29.44 15.45
CA THR A 616 21.65 30.27 14.40
C THR A 616 21.76 29.57 13.06
N ASP A 617 21.90 28.23 13.06
CA ASP A 617 21.97 27.38 11.89
C ASP A 617 20.63 26.67 11.61
N GLU A 618 20.56 25.96 10.50
CA GLU A 618 19.34 25.26 10.05
C GLU A 618 18.94 24.14 11.00
N ASP A 619 19.91 23.33 11.46
CA ASP A 619 19.66 22.21 12.37
C ASP A 619 19.11 22.71 13.73
N GLY A 620 19.67 23.79 14.26
CA GLY A 620 19.19 24.42 15.50
C GLY A 620 17.77 24.97 15.37
N LYS A 621 17.42 25.54 14.20
CA LYS A 621 16.07 26.03 13.90
C LYS A 621 15.08 24.88 13.74
N LEU A 622 15.47 23.78 13.08
CA LEU A 622 14.65 22.58 12.98
C LEU A 622 14.40 21.96 14.36
N ALA A 623 15.45 21.83 15.19
CA ALA A 623 15.30 21.34 16.56
C ALA A 623 14.40 22.25 17.44
N LEU A 624 14.35 23.56 17.15
CA LEU A 624 13.41 24.50 17.79
C LEU A 624 11.98 24.25 17.30
N ALA A 625 11.79 24.04 15.99
CA ALA A 625 10.50 23.72 15.39
C ALA A 625 9.91 22.39 15.97
N ASP A 626 10.74 21.35 16.09
CA ASP A 626 10.32 20.06 16.66
C ASP A 626 9.94 20.20 18.14
N HIS A 627 10.64 21.06 18.88
CA HIS A 627 10.30 21.31 20.28
C HIS A 627 8.94 22.03 20.45
N LEU A 628 8.57 22.91 19.52
CA LEU A 628 7.24 23.54 19.50
C LEU A 628 6.10 22.53 19.39
N GLN A 629 6.33 21.39 18.73
CA GLN A 629 5.36 20.32 18.62
C GLN A 629 4.93 19.76 19.98
N LEU A 630 5.86 19.65 20.93
CA LEU A 630 5.58 19.14 22.27
C LEU A 630 4.57 20.03 23.01
N ILE A 631 4.67 21.34 22.84
CA ILE A 631 3.70 22.29 23.40
C ILE A 631 2.35 22.14 22.72
N THR A 632 2.36 21.96 21.39
CA THR A 632 1.13 21.74 20.60
C THR A 632 0.37 20.51 21.05
N ILE A 633 1.06 19.44 21.45
CA ILE A 633 0.45 18.21 21.97
C ILE A 633 -0.34 18.51 23.26
N PHE A 634 0.22 19.27 24.20
CA PHE A 634 -0.53 19.67 25.41
C PHE A 634 -1.76 20.52 25.07
N VAL A 635 -1.67 21.41 24.08
CA VAL A 635 -2.81 22.17 23.57
C VAL A 635 -3.92 21.27 23.04
N GLN A 636 -3.56 20.22 22.31
CA GLN A 636 -4.51 19.30 21.67
C GLN A 636 -5.21 18.39 22.68
N TYR A 637 -4.49 17.87 23.65
CA TYR A 637 -5.00 16.82 24.55
C TYR A 637 -5.58 17.37 25.86
N VAL A 638 -5.06 18.50 26.38
CA VAL A 638 -5.52 19.04 27.67
C VAL A 638 -6.67 20.04 27.44
N VAL A 639 -7.85 19.49 27.25
CA VAL A 639 -9.10 20.24 27.01
C VAL A 639 -10.07 19.97 28.15
N PRO A 640 -10.01 20.79 29.24
CA PRO A 640 -10.89 20.57 30.39
C PRO A 640 -12.35 20.87 30.04
N PRO A 641 -13.32 20.10 30.56
CA PRO A 641 -14.73 20.41 30.40
C PRO A 641 -15.08 21.65 31.23
N VAL A 642 -15.47 22.74 30.56
CA VAL A 642 -15.81 24.01 31.17
C VAL A 642 -17.22 24.43 30.72
N ASN A 643 -18.04 24.84 31.66
CA ASN A 643 -19.40 25.34 31.34
C ASN A 643 -19.33 26.74 30.67
N PRO A 644 -20.28 27.08 29.81
CA PRO A 644 -20.32 28.39 29.20
C PRO A 644 -20.31 29.51 30.26
N GLY A 645 -19.42 30.51 30.09
CA GLY A 645 -19.22 31.62 31.01
C GLY A 645 -18.30 31.41 32.18
N GLN A 646 -17.73 30.18 32.35
CA GLN A 646 -16.66 29.94 33.31
C GLN A 646 -15.29 30.16 32.70
N GLU A 647 -14.32 30.61 33.48
CA GLU A 647 -12.94 30.74 33.06
C GLU A 647 -12.35 29.36 32.70
N ASN A 648 -11.81 29.20 31.50
CA ASN A 648 -11.13 27.97 31.10
C ASN A 648 -9.68 27.98 31.62
N PRO A 649 -9.31 27.05 32.54
CA PRO A 649 -7.98 27.07 33.17
C PRO A 649 -6.84 26.76 32.17
N ALA A 650 -7.09 26.01 31.10
CA ALA A 650 -6.11 25.78 30.06
C ALA A 650 -5.91 27.04 29.23
N VAL A 651 -6.98 27.73 28.82
CA VAL A 651 -6.87 29.00 28.08
C VAL A 651 -6.15 30.06 28.91
N LYS A 652 -6.40 30.11 30.21
CA LYS A 652 -5.64 31.01 31.12
C LYS A 652 -4.14 30.77 31.05
N TYR A 653 -3.71 29.52 31.00
CA TYR A 653 -2.29 29.20 30.84
C TYR A 653 -1.78 29.57 29.43
N TRP A 654 -2.56 29.27 28.37
CA TRP A 654 -2.15 29.63 27.00
C TRP A 654 -2.08 31.13 26.77
N GLN A 655 -2.82 31.96 27.51
CA GLN A 655 -2.67 33.43 27.50
C GLN A 655 -1.28 33.86 28.01
N GLU A 656 -0.70 33.15 28.99
CA GLU A 656 0.67 33.42 29.47
C GLU A 656 1.74 32.96 28.45
N VAL A 657 1.48 31.89 27.70
CA VAL A 657 2.41 31.30 26.71
C VAL A 657 2.39 32.05 25.37
N PHE A 658 1.23 32.60 24.97
CA PHE A 658 1.03 33.23 23.67
C PHE A 658 2.06 34.34 23.35
N PRO A 659 2.43 35.26 24.24
CA PRO A 659 3.44 36.28 23.97
C PRO A 659 4.82 35.68 23.71
N ILE A 660 5.17 34.54 24.32
CA ILE A 660 6.45 33.82 24.13
C ILE A 660 6.48 33.23 22.72
N LEU A 661 5.42 32.52 22.31
CA LEU A 661 5.29 31.98 20.97
C LEU A 661 5.32 33.09 19.92
N SER A 662 4.67 34.24 20.19
CA SER A 662 4.70 35.41 19.31
C SER A 662 6.11 35.96 19.12
N THR A 663 6.90 35.98 20.19
CA THR A 663 8.31 36.42 20.13
C THR A 663 9.17 35.46 19.33
N VAL A 664 8.95 34.14 19.48
CA VAL A 664 9.63 33.13 18.64
C VAL A 664 9.27 33.31 17.18
N LEU A 665 7.99 33.50 16.87
CA LEU A 665 7.55 33.76 15.50
C LEU A 665 8.23 35.00 14.90
N ASP A 666 8.24 36.13 15.62
CA ASP A 666 8.83 37.37 15.15
C ASP A 666 10.32 37.22 14.84
N ASN A 667 11.07 36.47 15.69
CA ASN A 667 12.51 36.26 15.52
C ASN A 667 12.86 35.33 14.36
N PHE A 668 11.95 34.42 13.96
CA PHE A 668 12.21 33.41 12.95
C PHE A 668 11.22 33.46 11.77
N LEU A 669 10.65 34.61 11.49
CA LEU A 669 9.60 34.77 10.45
C LEU A 669 10.05 34.39 9.03
N SER A 670 11.37 34.40 8.77
CA SER A 670 11.97 33.96 7.50
C SER A 670 12.23 32.45 7.41
N PHE A 671 11.87 31.67 8.44
CA PHE A 671 12.10 30.22 8.48
C PHE A 671 10.78 29.49 8.56
N THR A 672 10.30 29.03 7.41
CA THR A 672 8.98 28.39 7.22
C THR A 672 8.64 27.31 8.24
N PRO A 673 9.54 26.35 8.61
CA PRO A 673 9.17 25.31 9.55
C PRO A 673 8.76 25.83 10.95
N ILE A 674 9.39 26.89 11.44
CA ILE A 674 9.01 27.52 12.72
C ILE A 674 7.69 28.26 12.58
N CYS A 675 7.46 28.99 11.49
CA CYS A 675 6.19 29.65 11.22
C CYS A 675 5.03 28.65 11.20
N GLU A 676 5.21 27.54 10.50
CA GLU A 676 4.21 26.46 10.44
C GLU A 676 3.95 25.84 11.81
N ARG A 677 4.96 25.57 12.62
CA ARG A 677 4.77 24.97 13.96
C ARG A 677 4.06 25.93 14.91
N VAL A 678 4.38 27.21 14.90
CA VAL A 678 3.67 28.22 15.70
C VAL A 678 2.22 28.36 15.24
N CYS A 679 1.99 28.51 13.94
CA CYS A 679 0.64 28.58 13.37
C CYS A 679 -0.17 27.30 13.66
N ARG A 680 0.45 26.12 13.58
CA ARG A 680 -0.18 24.86 13.97
C ARG A 680 -0.57 24.84 15.44
N CYS A 681 0.30 25.32 16.32
CA CYS A 681 0.00 25.46 17.75
C CYS A 681 -1.23 26.39 17.97
N TRP A 682 -1.22 27.57 17.38
CA TRP A 682 -2.35 28.51 17.47
C TRP A 682 -3.64 27.97 16.86
N ARG A 683 -3.54 27.29 15.70
CA ARG A 683 -4.68 26.61 15.09
C ARG A 683 -5.29 25.58 16.05
N ASN A 684 -4.44 24.79 16.71
CA ASN A 684 -4.91 23.82 17.70
C ASN A 684 -5.48 24.48 18.95
N MET A 685 -4.94 25.63 19.41
CA MET A 685 -5.58 26.40 20.51
C MET A 685 -7.01 26.77 20.14
N VAL A 686 -7.24 27.25 18.91
CA VAL A 686 -8.59 27.62 18.43
C VAL A 686 -9.49 26.40 18.34
N ILE A 687 -9.04 25.30 17.74
CA ILE A 687 -9.84 24.08 17.55
C ILE A 687 -10.18 23.42 18.90
N SER A 688 -9.21 23.33 19.80
CA SER A 688 -9.39 22.64 21.08
C SER A 688 -10.23 23.44 22.08
N HIS A 689 -10.09 24.76 22.09
CA HIS A 689 -10.72 25.60 23.10
C HIS A 689 -11.84 26.50 22.57
N ARG A 690 -12.02 26.52 21.22
CA ARG A 690 -13.13 27.20 20.52
C ARG A 690 -13.34 28.64 21.00
N THR A 691 -14.58 29.01 21.33
CA THR A 691 -14.96 30.36 21.75
C THR A 691 -14.28 30.85 23.03
N ALA A 692 -13.74 29.95 23.86
CA ALA A 692 -12.92 30.34 25.02
C ALA A 692 -11.65 31.11 24.62
N MET A 693 -11.19 30.98 23.37
CA MET A 693 -10.06 31.75 22.82
C MET A 693 -10.38 33.19 22.43
N ALA A 694 -11.63 33.62 22.51
CA ALA A 694 -12.06 35.00 22.15
C ALA A 694 -11.14 36.12 22.75
N PRO A 695 -10.66 36.04 24.00
CA PRO A 695 -9.78 37.07 24.55
C PRO A 695 -8.43 37.20 23.82
N LEU A 696 -7.91 36.15 23.17
CA LEU A 696 -6.67 36.16 22.41
C LEU A 696 -6.81 36.52 20.94
N LEU A 697 -8.03 36.50 20.42
CA LEU A 697 -8.25 36.74 18.98
C LEU A 697 -7.67 38.08 18.47
N PRO A 698 -7.77 39.22 19.17
CA PRO A 698 -7.23 40.47 18.65
C PRO A 698 -5.71 40.45 18.45
N GLU A 699 -4.98 39.90 19.42
CA GLU A 699 -3.52 39.75 19.30
C GLU A 699 -3.14 38.74 18.25
N MET A 700 -3.84 37.61 18.22
CA MET A 700 -3.63 36.53 17.23
C MET A 700 -3.88 37.07 15.82
N ALA A 701 -4.99 37.76 15.57
CA ALA A 701 -5.30 38.36 14.26
C ALA A 701 -4.21 39.33 13.80
N ASN A 702 -3.69 40.18 14.69
CA ASN A 702 -2.60 41.09 14.36
C ASN A 702 -1.32 40.34 13.95
N LYS A 703 -0.96 39.26 14.67
CA LYS A 703 0.21 38.43 14.35
C LYS A 703 0.03 37.67 13.04
N LEU A 704 -1.16 37.11 12.79
CA LEU A 704 -1.47 36.40 11.55
C LEU A 704 -1.46 37.35 10.33
N ALA A 705 -2.05 38.53 10.43
CA ALA A 705 -2.03 39.53 9.36
C ALA A 705 -0.61 40.03 9.08
N GLY A 706 0.14 40.38 10.12
CA GLY A 706 1.52 40.83 10.01
C GLY A 706 2.46 39.75 9.46
N GLY A 707 2.34 38.53 9.97
CA GLY A 707 3.10 37.36 9.51
C GLY A 707 2.86 37.09 8.02
N PHE A 708 1.61 36.97 7.60
CA PHE A 708 1.25 36.74 6.19
C PHE A 708 1.75 37.87 5.27
N ASN A 709 1.55 39.13 5.66
CA ASN A 709 2.02 40.28 4.87
C ASN A 709 3.55 40.28 4.66
N ASN A 710 4.30 39.83 5.67
CA ASN A 710 5.77 39.93 5.65
C ASN A 710 6.48 38.70 5.09
N SER A 711 5.94 37.47 5.36
CA SER A 711 6.55 36.21 4.92
C SER A 711 5.88 35.60 3.68
N ARG A 712 4.61 35.90 3.46
CA ARG A 712 3.77 35.29 2.40
C ARG A 712 3.54 33.77 2.56
N GLU A 713 3.71 33.26 3.78
CA GLU A 713 3.51 31.83 4.07
C GLU A 713 2.05 31.47 4.29
N GLY A 714 1.58 30.38 3.66
CA GLY A 714 0.19 29.94 3.73
C GLY A 714 -0.27 29.51 5.12
N CYS A 715 0.66 29.09 6.00
CA CYS A 715 0.35 28.64 7.36
C CYS A 715 -0.45 29.67 8.20
N PHE A 716 -0.29 30.95 7.93
CA PHE A 716 -1.08 31.99 8.59
C PHE A 716 -2.56 31.96 8.23
N LEU A 717 -2.90 31.42 7.04
CA LEU A 717 -4.27 31.23 6.59
C LEU A 717 -4.94 30.04 7.26
N TRP A 718 -4.18 29.01 7.69
CA TRP A 718 -4.73 27.84 8.40
C TRP A 718 -5.42 28.21 9.72
N VAL A 719 -4.84 29.15 10.43
CA VAL A 719 -5.39 29.63 11.71
C VAL A 719 -6.67 30.43 11.46
N THR A 720 -6.69 31.26 10.43
CA THR A 720 -7.88 32.05 10.02
C THR A 720 -9.02 31.14 9.64
N SER A 721 -8.77 30.08 8.87
CA SER A 721 -9.73 29.04 8.53
C SER A 721 -10.34 28.40 9.80
N ALA A 722 -9.52 28.03 10.77
CA ALA A 722 -9.98 27.49 12.05
C ALA A 722 -10.84 28.50 12.83
N ILE A 723 -10.45 29.77 12.88
CA ILE A 723 -11.22 30.82 13.55
C ILE A 723 -12.61 30.99 12.90
N LEU A 724 -12.66 31.07 11.58
CA LEU A 724 -13.94 31.17 10.85
C LEU A 724 -14.87 30.02 11.22
N ARG A 725 -14.37 28.79 11.18
CA ARG A 725 -15.15 27.58 11.45
C ARG A 725 -15.63 27.52 12.90
N GLU A 726 -14.73 27.52 13.85
CA GLU A 726 -15.06 27.26 15.25
C GLU A 726 -15.96 28.35 15.86
N PHE A 727 -15.78 29.61 15.45
CA PHE A 727 -16.62 30.70 15.93
C PHE A 727 -17.94 30.77 15.17
N SER A 728 -18.04 30.27 13.96
CA SER A 728 -19.31 30.17 13.23
C SER A 728 -20.18 29.02 13.74
N GLU A 729 -19.59 27.85 14.05
CA GLU A 729 -20.33 26.72 14.61
C GLU A 729 -20.94 27.04 15.99
N ALA A 730 -20.30 27.90 16.76
CA ALA A 730 -20.72 28.28 18.10
C ALA A 730 -21.44 29.65 18.16
N ARG A 731 -22.13 30.05 17.08
CA ARG A 731 -22.78 31.38 16.92
C ARG A 731 -23.67 31.81 18.10
N GLU A 732 -24.32 30.86 18.74
CA GLU A 732 -25.20 31.14 19.90
C GLU A 732 -24.44 31.68 21.12
N HIS A 733 -23.14 31.51 21.16
CA HIS A 733 -22.26 31.90 22.27
C HIS A 733 -21.29 33.03 21.90
N VAL A 734 -21.38 33.57 20.68
CA VAL A 734 -20.48 34.62 20.15
C VAL A 734 -21.30 35.90 19.92
N ASP A 735 -20.80 37.01 20.44
CA ASP A 735 -21.48 38.31 20.18
C ASP A 735 -21.27 38.76 18.73
N GLN A 736 -22.21 39.60 18.25
CA GLN A 736 -22.18 40.09 16.87
C GLN A 736 -20.92 40.89 16.55
N ALA A 737 -20.36 41.62 17.51
CA ALA A 737 -19.15 42.40 17.30
C ALA A 737 -17.93 41.50 17.05
N THR A 738 -17.80 40.42 17.78
CA THR A 738 -16.75 39.42 17.55
C THR A 738 -16.89 38.76 16.17
N THR A 739 -18.11 38.42 15.77
CA THR A 739 -18.37 37.85 14.42
C THR A 739 -18.00 38.84 13.30
N GLU A 740 -18.36 40.13 13.48
CA GLU A 740 -17.97 41.19 12.53
C GLU A 740 -16.47 41.37 12.45
N ASN A 741 -15.77 41.38 13.58
CA ASN A 741 -14.33 41.55 13.66
C ASN A 741 -13.58 40.38 12.99
N ILE A 742 -14.05 39.14 13.19
CA ILE A 742 -13.46 37.93 12.53
C ILE A 742 -13.60 38.04 11.01
N TYR A 743 -14.76 38.43 10.52
CA TYR A 743 -14.96 38.57 9.07
C TYR A 743 -14.12 39.72 8.49
N THR A 744 -14.06 40.87 9.19
CA THR A 744 -13.21 42.02 8.76
C THR A 744 -11.75 41.62 8.70
N PHE A 745 -11.26 40.80 9.65
CA PHE A 745 -9.90 40.27 9.63
C PHE A 745 -9.67 39.33 8.42
N PHE A 746 -10.65 38.44 8.11
CA PHE A 746 -10.59 37.60 6.91
C PHE A 746 -10.53 38.45 5.63
N GLU A 747 -11.38 39.52 5.52
CA GLU A 747 -11.32 40.43 4.36
C GLU A 747 -9.96 41.11 4.20
N ALA A 748 -9.33 41.51 5.30
CA ALA A 748 -8.01 42.11 5.28
C ALA A 748 -6.92 41.13 4.78
N GLN A 749 -6.95 39.88 5.23
CA GLN A 749 -6.04 38.85 4.71
C GLN A 749 -6.30 38.49 3.24
N THR A 750 -7.57 38.38 2.85
CA THR A 750 -7.98 38.17 1.45
C THR A 750 -7.48 39.28 0.55
N THR A 751 -7.62 40.54 0.98
CA THR A 751 -7.11 41.70 0.25
C THR A 751 -5.57 41.63 0.09
N THR A 752 -4.87 41.22 1.14
CA THR A 752 -3.41 41.03 1.09
C THR A 752 -3.03 39.93 0.11
N PHE A 753 -3.72 38.78 0.13
CA PHE A 753 -3.45 37.70 -0.82
C PHE A 753 -3.71 38.12 -2.27
N LEU A 754 -4.84 38.78 -2.55
CA LEU A 754 -5.16 39.27 -3.90
C LEU A 754 -4.07 40.26 -4.41
N ARG A 755 -3.53 41.09 -3.55
CA ARG A 755 -2.40 41.96 -3.89
C ARG A 755 -1.14 41.11 -4.23
N VAL A 756 -0.80 40.12 -3.42
CA VAL A 756 0.33 39.24 -3.69
C VAL A 756 0.17 38.52 -5.04
N MET A 757 -1.04 38.07 -5.38
CA MET A 757 -1.35 37.47 -6.69
C MET A 757 -1.19 38.43 -7.87
N THR A 758 -1.22 39.75 -7.64
CA THR A 758 -0.91 40.72 -8.70
C THR A 758 0.61 40.98 -8.82
N GLU A 759 1.38 40.72 -7.80
CA GLU A 759 2.83 40.93 -7.74
C GLU A 759 3.61 39.71 -8.26
N LEU A 760 3.10 38.49 -8.05
CA LEU A 760 3.77 37.22 -8.36
C LEU A 760 2.91 36.34 -9.26
N GLN A 761 3.57 35.44 -10.01
CA GLN A 761 2.85 34.47 -10.83
C GLN A 761 2.36 33.29 -9.99
N PRO A 762 1.22 32.64 -10.33
CA PRO A 762 0.71 31.51 -9.56
C PRO A 762 1.73 30.38 -9.33
N LYS A 763 2.56 30.08 -10.31
CA LYS A 763 3.61 29.05 -10.22
C LYS A 763 4.69 29.32 -9.16
N GLU A 764 4.75 30.55 -8.64
CA GLU A 764 5.71 30.96 -7.59
C GLU A 764 5.13 30.73 -6.19
N LEU A 765 3.80 30.52 -6.09
CA LEU A 765 3.08 30.41 -4.82
C LEU A 765 2.03 29.26 -4.82
N PRO A 766 2.35 28.06 -5.31
CA PRO A 766 1.36 27.00 -5.43
C PRO A 766 0.73 26.62 -4.09
N ASP A 767 1.56 26.45 -3.05
CA ASP A 767 1.08 26.04 -1.72
C ASP A 767 0.23 27.12 -1.04
N VAL A 768 0.61 28.39 -1.20
CA VAL A 768 -0.18 29.52 -0.65
C VAL A 768 -1.53 29.65 -1.35
N ILE A 769 -1.59 29.33 -2.65
CA ILE A 769 -2.83 29.30 -3.42
C ILE A 769 -3.73 28.19 -2.93
N ASP A 770 -3.19 26.99 -2.68
CA ASP A 770 -3.93 25.87 -2.09
C ASP A 770 -4.54 26.27 -0.74
N ASP A 771 -3.73 26.80 0.16
CA ASP A 771 -4.15 27.24 1.49
C ASP A 771 -5.20 28.36 1.43
N PHE A 772 -5.08 29.28 0.49
CA PHE A 772 -6.04 30.37 0.31
C PHE A 772 -7.39 29.86 -0.20
N PHE A 773 -7.42 28.96 -1.19
CA PHE A 773 -8.70 28.44 -1.67
C PHE A 773 -9.35 27.50 -0.65
N ARG A 774 -8.59 26.80 0.19
CA ARG A 774 -9.13 26.09 1.36
C ARG A 774 -9.78 27.05 2.37
N LEU A 775 -9.14 28.18 2.66
CA LEU A 775 -9.71 29.24 3.49
C LEU A 775 -11.01 29.78 2.88
N LEU A 776 -11.06 29.98 1.56
CA LEU A 776 -12.27 30.47 0.88
C LEU A 776 -13.42 29.45 0.88
N ILE A 777 -13.12 28.16 0.79
CA ILE A 777 -14.12 27.09 0.95
C ILE A 777 -14.76 27.20 2.34
N ASP A 778 -13.95 27.36 3.39
CA ASP A 778 -14.49 27.56 4.75
C ASP A 778 -15.26 28.89 4.87
N ALA A 779 -14.77 29.97 4.28
CA ALA A 779 -15.49 31.24 4.28
C ALA A 779 -16.83 31.17 3.54
N LEU A 780 -16.89 30.44 2.43
CA LEU A 780 -18.14 30.21 1.69
C LEU A 780 -19.11 29.34 2.49
N LEU A 781 -18.62 28.33 3.19
CA LEU A 781 -19.44 27.43 4.00
C LEU A 781 -20.02 28.13 5.24
N TYR A 782 -19.19 28.90 5.96
CA TYR A 782 -19.53 29.42 7.27
C TYR A 782 -20.01 30.88 7.26
N TYR A 783 -19.62 31.69 6.25
CA TYR A 783 -19.99 33.11 6.11
C TYR A 783 -20.54 33.45 4.73
N PRO A 784 -21.41 32.63 4.12
CA PRO A 784 -21.89 32.86 2.77
C PRO A 784 -22.62 34.21 2.61
N GLN A 785 -23.41 34.59 3.63
CA GLN A 785 -24.19 35.84 3.63
C GLN A 785 -23.29 37.08 3.60
N LYS A 786 -22.03 36.97 3.93
CA LYS A 786 -21.05 38.07 3.89
C LYS A 786 -20.15 37.95 2.68
N LEU A 787 -19.70 36.75 2.33
CA LEU A 787 -18.76 36.53 1.22
C LEU A 787 -19.39 36.78 -0.14
N ILE A 788 -20.62 36.28 -0.36
CA ILE A 788 -21.28 36.36 -1.65
C ILE A 788 -21.57 37.81 -2.07
N PRO A 789 -22.15 38.71 -1.21
CA PRO A 789 -22.32 40.10 -1.56
C PRO A 789 -21.04 40.95 -1.42
N SER A 790 -19.90 40.35 -1.04
CA SER A 790 -18.67 41.11 -0.82
C SER A 790 -18.12 41.67 -2.14
N HIS A 791 -17.60 42.91 -2.06
CA HIS A 791 -16.88 43.54 -3.16
C HIS A 791 -15.61 42.78 -3.59
N LEU A 792 -15.11 41.88 -2.76
CA LEU A 792 -13.93 41.03 -3.04
C LEU A 792 -14.27 39.85 -3.92
N LEU A 793 -15.54 39.39 -3.99
CA LEU A 793 -15.89 38.16 -4.69
C LEU A 793 -15.45 38.16 -6.15
N ARG A 794 -15.60 39.29 -6.86
CA ARG A 794 -15.14 39.41 -8.23
C ARG A 794 -13.63 39.18 -8.37
N SER A 795 -12.82 39.80 -7.52
CA SER A 795 -11.35 39.66 -7.55
C SER A 795 -10.94 38.27 -7.12
N ILE A 796 -11.63 37.62 -6.20
CA ILE A 796 -11.45 36.23 -5.81
C ILE A 796 -11.72 35.30 -7.01
N PHE A 797 -12.81 35.54 -7.75
CA PHE A 797 -13.12 34.75 -8.94
C PHE A 797 -12.08 34.93 -10.03
N GLU A 798 -11.64 36.18 -10.30
CA GLU A 798 -10.57 36.45 -11.27
C GLU A 798 -9.26 35.75 -10.85
N ALA A 799 -8.91 35.74 -9.56
CA ALA A 799 -7.76 35.04 -9.03
C ALA A 799 -7.91 33.52 -9.17
N SER A 800 -9.10 32.95 -9.01
CA SER A 800 -9.35 31.52 -9.19
C SER A 800 -9.14 31.10 -10.65
N ILE A 801 -9.61 31.86 -11.61
CA ILE A 801 -9.37 31.61 -13.06
C ILE A 801 -7.86 31.66 -13.36
N TYR A 802 -7.14 32.60 -12.76
CA TYR A 802 -5.69 32.68 -12.93
C TYR A 802 -4.97 31.49 -12.29
N ALA A 803 -5.43 30.99 -11.13
CA ALA A 803 -4.89 29.81 -10.47
C ALA A 803 -5.13 28.51 -11.27
N LEU A 804 -6.12 28.43 -12.16
CA LEU A 804 -6.32 27.29 -13.06
C LEU A 804 -5.20 27.08 -14.08
N THR A 805 -4.24 28.00 -14.19
CA THR A 805 -3.02 27.83 -15.00
C THR A 805 -1.97 26.95 -14.32
N LEU A 806 -2.16 26.55 -13.08
CA LEU A 806 -1.26 25.67 -12.34
C LEU A 806 -1.41 24.22 -12.83
N GLU A 807 -0.29 23.50 -12.82
CA GLU A 807 -0.21 22.08 -13.17
C GLU A 807 -0.17 21.18 -11.91
N GLN A 808 0.14 21.76 -10.75
CA GLN A 808 0.18 21.03 -9.48
C GLN A 808 -1.23 20.62 -9.05
N ARG A 809 -1.36 19.37 -8.61
CA ARG A 809 -2.64 18.74 -8.29
C ARG A 809 -3.40 19.44 -7.16
N ASP A 810 -2.71 19.73 -6.04
CA ASP A 810 -3.37 20.21 -4.82
C ASP A 810 -3.95 21.63 -4.96
N PRO A 811 -3.19 22.65 -5.41
CA PRO A 811 -3.76 23.98 -5.63
C PRO A 811 -4.81 24.03 -6.73
N LEU A 812 -4.68 23.19 -7.78
CA LEU A 812 -5.71 23.07 -8.81
C LEU A 812 -6.99 22.45 -8.24
N SER A 813 -6.87 21.41 -7.41
CA SER A 813 -8.00 20.73 -6.78
C SER A 813 -8.76 21.66 -5.83
N SER A 814 -8.07 22.39 -4.94
CA SER A 814 -8.72 23.34 -4.03
C SER A 814 -9.39 24.50 -4.76
N THR A 815 -8.76 25.02 -5.81
CA THR A 815 -9.34 26.07 -6.66
C THR A 815 -10.61 25.58 -7.36
N LEU A 816 -10.59 24.39 -7.97
CA LEU A 816 -11.76 23.79 -8.62
C LEU A 816 -12.88 23.47 -7.62
N HIS A 817 -12.52 23.03 -6.42
CA HIS A 817 -13.47 22.77 -5.34
C HIS A 817 -14.18 24.07 -4.94
N PHE A 818 -13.45 25.13 -4.68
CA PHE A 818 -14.03 26.44 -4.40
C PHE A 818 -14.95 26.92 -5.53
N LEU A 819 -14.51 26.84 -6.79
CA LEU A 819 -15.31 27.24 -7.95
C LEU A 819 -16.59 26.40 -8.09
N ARG A 820 -16.49 25.09 -7.90
CA ARG A 820 -17.64 24.18 -7.90
C ARG A 820 -18.66 24.59 -6.84
N ASP A 821 -18.21 24.81 -5.61
CA ASP A 821 -19.08 25.16 -4.49
C ASP A 821 -19.70 26.55 -4.66
N LEU A 822 -18.93 27.51 -5.17
CA LEU A 822 -19.41 28.85 -5.47
C LEU A 822 -20.48 28.84 -6.58
N LEU A 823 -20.24 28.13 -7.67
CA LEU A 823 -21.16 28.07 -8.82
C LEU A 823 -22.41 27.23 -8.55
N SER A 824 -22.32 26.24 -7.68
CA SER A 824 -23.45 25.41 -7.24
C SER A 824 -24.21 26.02 -6.06
N TYR A 825 -23.75 27.15 -5.53
CA TYR A 825 -24.34 27.76 -4.36
C TYR A 825 -25.79 28.21 -4.65
N GLY A 826 -26.74 27.76 -3.84
CA GLY A 826 -28.16 28.02 -4.07
C GLY A 826 -28.84 27.11 -5.10
N GLY A 827 -28.14 26.12 -5.65
CA GLY A 827 -28.68 25.01 -6.44
C GLY A 827 -29.16 23.84 -5.56
N ASP A 828 -29.48 22.69 -6.18
CA ASP A 828 -29.98 21.49 -5.51
C ASP A 828 -28.93 20.74 -4.61
N ASN A 829 -27.90 21.42 -4.15
CA ASN A 829 -26.90 20.85 -3.27
C ASN A 829 -27.25 21.14 -1.79
N PRO A 830 -27.78 20.16 -1.03
CA PRO A 830 -28.29 20.40 0.33
C PRO A 830 -27.19 20.83 1.33
N ALA A 831 -25.93 20.55 1.07
CA ALA A 831 -24.82 20.90 1.97
C ALA A 831 -24.46 22.40 1.97
N THR A 832 -24.83 23.11 0.92
CA THR A 832 -24.49 24.53 0.73
C THR A 832 -25.70 25.47 0.73
N SER A 833 -26.95 24.96 0.73
CA SER A 833 -28.18 25.73 0.64
C SER A 833 -28.86 26.02 1.97
N ASP A 834 -28.47 25.39 3.07
CA ASP A 834 -29.07 25.57 4.38
C ASP A 834 -28.66 26.92 4.99
N GLY A 835 -29.55 27.90 4.91
CA GLY A 835 -29.46 29.17 5.64
C GLY A 835 -29.33 30.45 4.81
N LEU A 836 -29.41 30.39 3.48
CA LEU A 836 -29.48 31.64 2.66
C LEU A 836 -30.88 32.22 2.65
N PRO A 837 -31.02 33.54 2.84
CA PRO A 837 -32.23 34.23 2.49
C PRO A 837 -32.56 34.07 1.00
N GLU A 838 -33.83 33.84 0.65
CA GLU A 838 -34.31 33.65 -0.74
C GLU A 838 -33.81 34.73 -1.72
N ALA A 839 -33.61 35.98 -1.23
CA ALA A 839 -33.06 37.07 -2.00
C ALA A 839 -31.61 36.86 -2.46
N ALA A 840 -30.75 36.32 -1.60
CA ALA A 840 -29.33 36.07 -1.94
C ALA A 840 -29.17 34.88 -2.90
N ALA A 841 -30.01 33.84 -2.77
CA ALA A 841 -30.04 32.72 -3.70
C ALA A 841 -30.51 33.11 -5.11
N SER A 842 -31.35 34.14 -5.22
CA SER A 842 -31.84 34.70 -6.49
C SER A 842 -30.77 35.55 -7.20
N GLU A 843 -29.93 36.29 -6.47
CA GLU A 843 -28.83 37.08 -7.03
C GLU A 843 -27.69 36.23 -7.59
N MET A 844 -27.46 35.05 -7.07
CA MET A 844 -26.43 34.10 -7.59
C MET A 844 -26.87 33.41 -8.89
N LYS A 845 -28.15 33.27 -9.16
CA LYS A 845 -28.65 32.65 -10.41
C LYS A 845 -28.57 33.57 -11.62
N ASN A 846 -28.34 34.88 -11.42
CA ASN A 846 -28.11 35.89 -12.45
C ASN A 846 -26.64 36.26 -12.57
#